data_e2e45ddc3497ede226ceae9a474cc73f
#
_entry.id   e2e45ddc3497ede226ceae9a474cc73f
#
_cell.length_a   1.000
_cell.length_b   1.000
_cell.length_c   1.000
_cell.angle_alpha   90.00
_cell.angle_beta   90.00
_cell.angle_gamma   90.00
#
_symmetry.space_group_name_H-M   'P 1'
#
loop_
_entity.id
_entity.type
_entity.pdbx_description
1 polymer ?
#
loop_
_entity_poly.entity_id
_entity_poly.type
_entity_poly.pdbx_seq_one_letter_code
_entity_poly.pdbx_strand_id
1 'polypeptide(L)'
;MRVMQPYEFERIRKIFYKLKQYRVRYQQPIDPLFLKQEDWVPYEQGSYFGEKNTYYQLKGSFQVPNDWVGNPCVLQVYSSLSEWDNTTNPQIKIYLDDTYVQAIDVNHREVILAEGYQQKAVKLKIDLFSGRSDKPFPLHINLLALDPVVNELWFDFYTLFDSWRAIRAFGGDEAFYQQVLGQVANVLDFRTPYSAAFYESLAKAKQLLASCYLPAHTPKQKVTAVGHTHIDLAWLWTAQQAIEKGERSFQTVLKLMEEYPDYTFFQSQPQLYLSMKTHYPELYAAIKEKVREGRWEVDGAMWVEADCNLTSGESLVRQILYGKRFMKEEFQVDSRILWLPDVFGYSAALPQILRKTNTPYFMTTKLSWNQFNQIPYDSFYWQGIDGSRVLTHFITTISEGYSPRDYYTTYNGLLDPYTIKGSFERYQQKDQHDEILIAYGYGDGGGGPTKEMLEVQKRLQKTLPDMPTITGNHVGGFFDRLADSFKEKPGPVWYGELYFEYHRGTLTSIGKNKKANRQGEFFLQTIEKLYSICAINRYPQAELEQLWKQLLFNQFHDILPGSSIKEVYDQTDQEYQQLFDKGCKLIEALIPAAQAAEAKSWHVFNPLGQERTGLVYLDDQTGIKEAYLTQRTYDDRLLVKIPAMAGLSCKTLTPVSAVPQSKQVAMRLEESFETVDFKVIFDEHFDIISLFDKRQQREIVPKGERLNQLVAYEDLPMDYDAWDIDIYYQKKPYPVKQVLSAEVVEQGEIRDTLKIKRQFEDSFIKQWLHFYHGTGRIDFETTVDWHQHQLLLKALLPIDVNTLEATFDIQFGQVKRPVHQNTTWDQARFESCGQKWVDLSEGNYGVSILTDSKYGFNTDYQKIGLSLIKSPIDPYPEADQGLHEFTYSLYAHEGTWQEAQTMEEALALNVPVLTVPRVSQLSGDAFLAVDQKNVLLDTVKKAEDEEALIVRLYEYHNQTTACQMRCQKRIKKAVLTNLLEETVAELPVEPLDAQSITIHFQPFEIQTIMLYLED
;
A
#
# COMPACT_ATOMS: atom_id res chain seq x y z
N MET A 1 11.44 4.72 42.12
CA MET A 1 11.85 5.95 42.85
C MET A 1 11.28 7.15 42.15
N ARG A 2 10.32 7.90 42.70
CA ARG A 2 9.94 9.20 42.15
C ARG A 2 11.16 10.10 42.26
N VAL A 3 11.82 10.42 41.16
CA VAL A 3 12.81 11.48 41.10
C VAL A 3 12.06 12.78 41.47
N MET A 4 12.41 13.41 42.60
CA MET A 4 11.83 14.71 42.97
C MET A 4 12.24 15.69 41.86
N GLN A 5 11.25 16.21 41.13
CA GLN A 5 11.49 17.28 40.17
C GLN A 5 12.10 18.45 40.90
N PRO A 6 13.14 19.09 40.34
CA PRO A 6 13.70 20.29 40.97
C PRO A 6 12.62 21.37 41.19
N TYR A 7 12.61 22.02 42.33
CA TYR A 7 11.64 23.08 42.66
C TYR A 7 11.56 24.17 41.57
N GLU A 8 12.69 24.45 40.94
CA GLU A 8 12.79 25.47 39.89
C GLU A 8 12.01 25.04 38.66
N PHE A 9 12.08 23.77 38.27
CA PHE A 9 11.32 23.25 37.14
C PHE A 9 9.79 23.38 37.35
N GLU A 10 9.34 23.03 38.55
CA GLU A 10 7.92 23.19 38.90
C GLU A 10 7.46 24.63 38.92
N ARG A 11 8.33 25.54 39.39
CA ARG A 11 8.07 26.99 39.37
C ARG A 11 7.91 27.49 37.92
N ILE A 12 8.84 27.13 37.02
CA ILE A 12 8.80 27.54 35.63
C ILE A 12 7.61 26.95 34.91
N ARG A 13 7.27 25.69 35.21
CA ARG A 13 6.05 25.01 34.67
C ARG A 13 4.77 25.75 35.09
N LYS A 14 4.67 26.23 36.30
CA LYS A 14 3.54 27.07 36.75
C LYS A 14 3.44 28.39 36.00
N ILE A 15 4.55 29.02 35.70
CA ILE A 15 4.60 30.25 34.89
C ILE A 15 4.16 30.00 33.48
N PHE A 16 4.59 28.90 32.87
CA PHE A 16 4.11 28.45 31.55
C PHE A 16 2.59 28.39 31.48
N TYR A 17 1.93 27.70 32.44
CA TYR A 17 0.46 27.63 32.48
C TYR A 17 -0.20 28.98 32.76
N LYS A 18 0.41 29.84 33.57
CA LYS A 18 -0.11 31.18 33.78
C LYS A 18 -0.07 32.03 32.52
N LEU A 19 1.06 32.04 31.82
CA LEU A 19 1.17 32.74 30.54
C LEU A 19 0.14 32.21 29.54
N LYS A 20 -0.02 30.86 29.44
CA LYS A 20 -1.05 30.23 28.58
C LYS A 20 -2.45 30.74 28.91
N GLN A 21 -2.80 30.86 30.18
CA GLN A 21 -4.10 31.37 30.64
C GLN A 21 -4.33 32.84 30.24
N TYR A 22 -3.31 33.71 30.38
CA TYR A 22 -3.42 35.12 30.06
C TYR A 22 -3.31 35.46 28.55
N ARG A 23 -3.10 34.47 27.68
CA ARG A 23 -3.22 34.66 26.22
C ARG A 23 -4.63 35.12 25.83
N VAL A 24 -5.65 34.57 26.49
CA VAL A 24 -7.05 34.95 26.27
C VAL A 24 -7.39 36.09 27.21
N ARG A 25 -7.61 37.27 26.63
CA ARG A 25 -7.98 38.48 27.37
C ARG A 25 -9.48 38.56 27.64
N TYR A 26 -10.27 38.22 26.63
CA TYR A 26 -11.71 38.21 26.70
C TYR A 26 -12.29 36.95 26.05
N GLN A 27 -13.41 36.47 26.56
CA GLN A 27 -14.11 35.30 26.03
C GLN A 27 -15.63 35.57 26.15
N GLN A 28 -16.35 35.24 25.07
CA GLN A 28 -17.80 35.29 25.01
C GLN A 28 -18.32 34.03 24.30
N PRO A 29 -19.31 33.31 24.87
CA PRO A 29 -19.98 32.22 24.18
C PRO A 29 -20.79 32.73 22.98
N ILE A 30 -20.94 31.88 21.95
CA ILE A 30 -21.84 32.11 20.82
C ILE A 30 -22.86 30.99 20.85
N ASP A 31 -24.16 31.35 20.91
CA ASP A 31 -25.28 30.40 20.96
C ASP A 31 -26.01 30.40 19.61
N PRO A 32 -25.64 29.53 18.64
CA PRO A 32 -26.32 29.45 17.36
C PRO A 32 -27.68 28.74 17.46
N LEU A 33 -28.40 28.66 16.35
CA LEU A 33 -29.52 27.74 16.17
C LEU A 33 -28.99 26.43 15.61
N PHE A 34 -29.58 25.33 16.05
CA PHE A 34 -29.27 23.98 15.61
C PHE A 34 -30.43 23.42 14.77
N LEU A 35 -30.16 22.82 13.63
CA LEU A 35 -31.15 22.16 12.79
C LEU A 35 -31.47 20.76 13.34
N LYS A 36 -32.69 20.55 13.81
CA LYS A 36 -33.17 19.26 14.33
C LYS A 36 -34.48 18.91 13.64
N GLN A 37 -34.52 17.81 12.91
CA GLN A 37 -35.74 17.33 12.21
C GLN A 37 -36.47 18.41 11.40
N GLU A 38 -35.77 19.19 10.60
CA GLU A 38 -36.27 20.30 9.78
C GLU A 38 -36.55 21.63 10.53
N ASP A 39 -36.55 21.65 11.87
CA ASP A 39 -36.73 22.86 12.67
C ASP A 39 -35.41 23.40 13.23
N TRP A 40 -35.28 24.72 13.27
CA TRP A 40 -34.15 25.41 13.90
C TRP A 40 -34.46 25.67 15.37
N VAL A 41 -33.77 25.00 16.26
CA VAL A 41 -33.93 25.13 17.72
C VAL A 41 -32.74 25.86 18.34
N PRO A 42 -32.90 26.55 19.50
CA PRO A 42 -31.75 27.11 20.21
C PRO A 42 -30.73 26.06 20.59
N TYR A 43 -29.45 26.37 20.37
CA TYR A 43 -28.33 25.58 20.82
C TYR A 43 -27.87 26.07 22.18
N GLU A 44 -27.63 25.15 23.11
CA GLU A 44 -27.03 25.46 24.42
C GLU A 44 -25.57 25.00 24.42
N GLN A 45 -24.66 25.82 24.98
CA GLN A 45 -23.25 25.51 25.10
C GLN A 45 -23.04 24.14 25.77
N GLY A 46 -22.27 23.28 25.12
CA GLY A 46 -22.01 21.92 25.58
C GLY A 46 -23.15 20.93 25.28
N SER A 47 -24.10 21.27 24.41
CA SER A 47 -25.04 20.29 23.87
C SER A 47 -24.32 19.15 23.21
N TYR A 48 -24.83 17.92 23.37
CA TYR A 48 -24.18 16.71 22.89
C TYR A 48 -24.60 16.34 21.47
N PHE A 49 -23.62 15.94 20.66
CA PHE A 49 -23.75 15.34 19.35
C PHE A 49 -23.07 13.94 19.40
N GLY A 50 -23.51 12.98 18.59
CA GLY A 50 -22.85 11.67 18.65
C GLY A 50 -23.63 10.52 18.05
N GLU A 51 -24.53 10.75 17.11
CA GLU A 51 -25.02 9.68 16.25
C GLU A 51 -23.94 9.33 15.22
N LYS A 52 -23.67 8.05 15.06
CA LYS A 52 -22.63 7.56 14.14
C LYS A 52 -22.88 8.03 12.70
N ASN A 53 -21.83 8.51 12.03
CA ASN A 53 -21.84 8.94 10.63
C ASN A 53 -22.96 9.98 10.30
N THR A 54 -23.23 10.90 11.21
CA THR A 54 -24.33 11.87 11.08
C THR A 54 -23.82 13.27 10.82
N TYR A 55 -24.49 13.95 9.89
CA TYR A 55 -24.24 15.36 9.59
C TYR A 55 -25.22 16.26 10.33
N TYR A 56 -24.68 17.30 10.96
CA TYR A 56 -25.44 18.32 11.69
C TYR A 56 -25.15 19.70 11.12
N GLN A 57 -26.10 20.61 11.26
CA GLN A 57 -25.93 22.01 10.87
C GLN A 57 -26.28 22.94 12.02
N LEU A 58 -25.42 23.95 12.21
CA LEU A 58 -25.71 25.08 13.11
C LEU A 58 -25.61 26.38 12.31
N LYS A 59 -26.44 27.37 12.66
CA LYS A 59 -26.39 28.73 12.10
C LYS A 59 -26.61 29.77 13.17
N GLY A 60 -25.97 30.91 13.00
CA GLY A 60 -26.14 32.05 13.94
C GLY A 60 -25.48 33.30 13.40
N SER A 61 -25.26 34.22 14.27
CA SER A 61 -24.47 35.41 13.99
C SER A 61 -23.74 35.86 15.25
N PHE A 62 -22.63 36.48 15.08
CA PHE A 62 -21.92 37.13 16.17
C PHE A 62 -21.38 38.49 15.74
N GLN A 63 -21.05 39.31 16.69
CA GLN A 63 -20.34 40.57 16.46
C GLN A 63 -19.21 40.68 17.50
N VAL A 64 -18.03 41.05 17.05
CA VAL A 64 -16.90 41.31 17.94
C VAL A 64 -17.24 42.57 18.76
N PRO A 65 -17.21 42.54 20.11
CA PRO A 65 -17.42 43.72 20.95
C PRO A 65 -16.45 44.86 20.58
N ASN A 66 -16.93 46.09 20.59
CA ASN A 66 -16.14 47.25 20.17
C ASN A 66 -14.85 47.48 21.01
N ASP A 67 -14.87 47.08 22.27
CA ASP A 67 -13.74 47.15 23.20
C ASP A 67 -12.67 46.07 22.97
N TRP A 68 -12.98 45.09 22.08
CA TRP A 68 -12.03 44.06 21.65
C TRP A 68 -11.29 44.41 20.35
N VAL A 69 -11.78 45.42 19.62
CA VAL A 69 -11.18 45.89 18.36
C VAL A 69 -9.71 46.27 18.58
N GLY A 70 -8.83 45.72 17.72
CA GLY A 70 -7.38 45.90 17.86
C GLY A 70 -6.65 44.73 18.55
N ASN A 71 -7.44 43.77 19.15
CA ASN A 71 -6.86 42.49 19.56
C ASN A 71 -7.10 41.43 18.46
N PRO A 72 -6.21 40.48 18.26
CA PRO A 72 -6.50 39.32 17.41
C PRO A 72 -7.73 38.57 17.96
N CYS A 73 -8.80 38.50 17.17
CA CYS A 73 -10.01 37.81 17.55
C CYS A 73 -10.06 36.42 16.90
N VAL A 74 -10.58 35.47 17.64
CA VAL A 74 -10.60 34.04 17.27
C VAL A 74 -11.99 33.49 17.52
N LEU A 75 -12.55 32.80 16.51
CA LEU A 75 -13.65 31.89 16.71
C LEU A 75 -13.11 30.55 17.15
N GLN A 76 -13.41 30.14 18.36
CA GLN A 76 -12.99 28.84 18.90
C GLN A 76 -14.19 27.89 18.88
N VAL A 77 -14.00 26.71 18.25
CA VAL A 77 -14.97 25.62 18.23
C VAL A 77 -14.26 24.35 18.67
N TYR A 78 -14.73 23.72 19.73
CA TYR A 78 -14.09 22.51 20.22
C TYR A 78 -15.09 21.54 20.86
N SER A 79 -14.79 20.24 20.72
CA SER A 79 -15.34 19.17 21.54
C SER A 79 -14.45 19.00 22.79
N SER A 80 -14.97 18.41 23.85
CA SER A 80 -14.14 18.05 25.03
C SER A 80 -13.31 16.78 24.80
N LEU A 81 -13.28 16.25 23.57
CA LEU A 81 -12.47 15.10 23.21
C LEU A 81 -11.00 15.52 23.21
N SER A 82 -10.18 14.73 23.87
CA SER A 82 -8.74 15.00 24.04
C SER A 82 -7.86 13.98 23.35
N GLU A 83 -8.45 12.96 22.73
CA GLU A 83 -7.73 11.80 22.24
C GLU A 83 -7.55 11.81 20.72
N TRP A 84 -6.48 11.19 20.31
CA TRP A 84 -6.06 10.87 18.95
C TRP A 84 -6.94 9.79 18.28
N ASP A 85 -8.23 9.82 18.46
CA ASP A 85 -9.10 8.90 17.79
C ASP A 85 -9.58 9.51 16.47
N ASN A 86 -8.86 9.24 15.41
CA ASN A 86 -9.14 9.73 14.06
C ASN A 86 -10.51 9.27 13.53
N THR A 87 -11.09 8.23 14.13
CA THR A 87 -12.38 7.68 13.73
C THR A 87 -13.54 8.31 14.48
N THR A 88 -13.28 8.85 15.66
CA THR A 88 -14.30 9.47 16.54
C THR A 88 -14.26 10.99 16.51
N ASN A 89 -13.26 11.58 15.88
CA ASN A 89 -13.09 13.02 15.83
C ASN A 89 -14.22 13.69 15.05
N PRO A 90 -14.94 14.66 15.64
CA PRO A 90 -15.85 15.48 14.88
C PRO A 90 -15.09 16.30 13.85
N GLN A 91 -15.64 16.37 12.66
CA GLN A 91 -15.10 17.13 11.53
C GLN A 91 -16.06 18.27 11.23
N ILE A 92 -15.54 19.49 11.26
CA ILE A 92 -16.36 20.70 11.27
C ILE A 92 -15.90 21.65 10.17
N LYS A 93 -16.82 22.17 9.38
CA LYS A 93 -16.59 23.23 8.40
C LYS A 93 -17.19 24.55 8.92
N ILE A 94 -16.38 25.60 8.90
CA ILE A 94 -16.79 26.93 9.36
C ILE A 94 -17.01 27.85 8.16
N TYR A 95 -18.20 28.40 8.08
CA TYR A 95 -18.54 29.43 7.09
C TYR A 95 -18.82 30.73 7.77
N LEU A 96 -18.18 31.81 7.30
CA LEU A 96 -18.43 33.19 7.72
C LEU A 96 -18.96 33.98 6.52
N ASP A 97 -20.16 34.59 6.68
CA ASP A 97 -20.87 35.28 5.59
C ASP A 97 -20.99 34.43 4.31
N ASP A 98 -21.36 33.18 4.49
CA ASP A 98 -21.49 32.15 3.47
C ASP A 98 -20.19 31.73 2.77
N THR A 99 -19.03 32.27 3.20
CA THR A 99 -17.70 31.86 2.71
C THR A 99 -17.12 30.76 3.59
N TYR A 100 -16.69 29.64 3.00
CA TYR A 100 -15.93 28.60 3.72
C TYR A 100 -14.54 29.12 4.07
N VAL A 101 -14.24 29.23 5.37
CA VAL A 101 -12.99 29.86 5.81
C VAL A 101 -11.97 28.87 6.34
N GLN A 102 -12.39 27.81 7.04
CA GLN A 102 -11.46 26.83 7.61
C GLN A 102 -12.21 25.59 8.10
N ALA A 103 -11.50 24.46 8.16
CA ALA A 103 -11.94 23.28 8.90
C ALA A 103 -11.50 23.34 10.37
N ILE A 104 -12.30 22.68 11.21
CA ILE A 104 -12.04 22.47 12.64
C ILE A 104 -12.10 20.97 12.92
N ASP A 105 -11.21 20.50 13.76
CA ASP A 105 -11.18 19.15 14.33
C ASP A 105 -10.62 19.21 15.77
N VAL A 106 -10.29 18.05 16.36
CA VAL A 106 -9.73 18.03 17.74
C VAL A 106 -8.36 18.70 17.86
N ASN A 107 -7.63 18.82 16.75
CA ASN A 107 -6.28 19.42 16.71
C ASN A 107 -6.33 20.88 16.28
N HIS A 108 -7.32 21.26 15.45
CA HIS A 108 -7.50 22.59 14.89
C HIS A 108 -8.78 23.19 15.46
N ARG A 109 -8.67 23.98 16.52
CA ARG A 109 -9.81 24.46 17.31
C ARG A 109 -10.14 25.93 17.12
N GLU A 110 -9.30 26.66 16.38
CA GLU A 110 -9.33 28.13 16.33
C GLU A 110 -9.31 28.63 14.88
N VAL A 111 -10.24 29.55 14.57
CA VAL A 111 -10.26 30.30 13.31
C VAL A 111 -9.93 31.75 13.63
N ILE A 112 -8.81 32.28 13.11
CA ILE A 112 -8.46 33.68 13.26
C ILE A 112 -9.37 34.51 12.36
N LEU A 113 -10.01 35.52 12.97
CA LEU A 113 -10.90 36.42 12.26
C LEU A 113 -10.11 37.55 11.59
N ALA A 114 -10.20 37.61 10.25
CA ALA A 114 -9.67 38.75 9.51
C ALA A 114 -10.33 40.08 9.99
N GLU A 115 -9.62 41.20 9.84
CA GLU A 115 -10.10 42.52 10.29
C GLU A 115 -11.51 42.88 9.79
N GLY A 116 -11.81 42.50 8.53
CA GLY A 116 -13.15 42.73 7.93
C GLY A 116 -14.31 42.04 8.65
N TYR A 117 -14.06 40.96 9.39
CA TYR A 117 -15.05 40.26 10.21
C TYR A 117 -15.16 40.88 11.63
N GLN A 118 -14.18 41.64 12.06
CA GLN A 118 -14.16 42.24 13.41
C GLN A 118 -15.01 43.53 13.52
N GLN A 119 -15.41 44.12 12.39
CA GLN A 119 -16.05 45.44 12.35
C GLN A 119 -17.56 45.39 12.04
N LYS A 120 -18.14 44.19 11.89
CA LYS A 120 -19.54 43.98 11.51
C LYS A 120 -20.15 42.77 12.19
N ALA A 121 -21.50 42.68 12.15
CA ALA A 121 -22.17 41.43 12.46
C ALA A 121 -21.83 40.39 11.36
N VAL A 122 -21.38 39.20 11.76
CA VAL A 122 -20.95 38.12 10.90
C VAL A 122 -21.94 36.97 11.00
N LYS A 123 -22.40 36.48 9.86
CA LYS A 123 -23.21 35.24 9.82
C LYS A 123 -22.27 34.04 10.04
N LEU A 124 -22.66 33.15 10.91
CA LEU A 124 -21.98 31.90 11.20
C LEU A 124 -22.82 30.74 10.71
N LYS A 125 -22.22 29.86 9.89
CA LYS A 125 -22.75 28.53 9.59
C LYS A 125 -21.69 27.50 9.93
N ILE A 126 -22.11 26.40 10.56
CA ILE A 126 -21.27 25.29 10.93
C ILE A 126 -21.90 24.01 10.35
N ASP A 127 -21.14 23.29 9.52
CA ASP A 127 -21.48 21.95 9.10
C ASP A 127 -20.57 20.98 9.90
N LEU A 128 -21.18 20.04 10.63
CA LEU A 128 -20.50 19.13 11.54
C LEU A 128 -20.80 17.69 11.14
N PHE A 129 -19.76 16.89 10.98
CA PHE A 129 -19.83 15.45 10.84
C PHE A 129 -19.36 14.79 12.13
N SER A 130 -20.19 13.91 12.72
CA SER A 130 -19.94 13.32 14.04
C SER A 130 -18.81 12.28 14.06
N GLY A 131 -18.48 11.69 12.91
CA GLY A 131 -17.54 10.57 12.81
C GLY A 131 -18.18 9.19 12.99
N ARG A 132 -17.35 8.17 13.12
CA ARG A 132 -17.77 6.77 13.18
C ARG A 132 -18.23 6.32 14.56
N SER A 133 -17.77 6.98 15.63
CA SER A 133 -18.17 6.61 17.00
C SER A 133 -19.61 7.06 17.31
N ASP A 134 -20.31 6.25 18.07
CA ASP A 134 -21.61 6.58 18.66
C ASP A 134 -21.46 7.27 20.02
N LYS A 135 -20.23 7.51 20.49
CA LYS A 135 -19.97 8.23 21.74
C LYS A 135 -20.37 9.69 21.60
N PRO A 136 -21.31 10.19 22.42
CA PRO A 136 -21.68 11.58 22.36
C PRO A 136 -20.55 12.47 22.87
N PHE A 137 -20.35 13.60 22.19
CA PHE A 137 -19.39 14.62 22.56
C PHE A 137 -20.06 16.00 22.70
N PRO A 138 -19.66 16.84 23.67
CA PRO A 138 -20.13 18.20 23.76
C PRO A 138 -19.46 19.09 22.72
N LEU A 139 -20.15 20.10 22.23
CA LEU A 139 -19.60 21.15 21.39
C LEU A 139 -19.59 22.47 22.15
N HIS A 140 -18.53 23.25 22.04
CA HIS A 140 -18.42 24.58 22.61
C HIS A 140 -18.03 25.57 21.52
N ILE A 141 -18.69 26.70 21.46
CA ILE A 141 -18.47 27.74 20.45
C ILE A 141 -18.26 29.07 21.19
N ASN A 142 -17.05 29.60 21.07
CA ASN A 142 -16.68 30.85 21.77
C ASN A 142 -16.05 31.86 20.80
N LEU A 143 -16.28 33.12 21.07
CA LEU A 143 -15.46 34.20 20.53
C LEU A 143 -14.41 34.56 21.56
N LEU A 144 -13.16 34.66 21.16
CA LEU A 144 -12.03 35.00 22.00
C LEU A 144 -11.33 36.25 21.47
N ALA A 145 -10.80 37.09 22.35
CA ALA A 145 -9.81 38.08 22.01
C ALA A 145 -8.47 37.70 22.68
N LEU A 146 -7.43 37.57 21.89
CA LEU A 146 -6.09 37.27 22.38
C LEU A 146 -5.32 38.53 22.71
N ASP A 147 -4.57 38.51 23.80
CA ASP A 147 -3.58 39.55 24.06
C ASP A 147 -2.32 39.28 23.20
N PRO A 148 -1.97 40.15 22.23
CA PRO A 148 -0.91 39.88 21.28
C PRO A 148 0.46 39.81 21.93
N VAL A 149 0.69 40.58 23.01
CA VAL A 149 1.97 40.64 23.73
C VAL A 149 2.19 39.36 24.54
N VAL A 150 1.14 38.92 25.25
CA VAL A 150 1.19 37.71 26.05
C VAL A 150 1.29 36.48 25.12
N ASN A 151 0.56 36.48 24.01
CA ASN A 151 0.56 35.37 23.06
C ASN A 151 1.96 35.15 22.44
N GLU A 152 2.61 36.23 21.99
CA GLU A 152 3.97 36.14 21.43
C GLU A 152 5.00 35.70 22.49
N LEU A 153 4.93 36.28 23.70
CA LEU A 153 5.81 35.88 24.78
C LEU A 153 5.60 34.44 25.23
N TRP A 154 4.35 33.95 25.17
CA TRP A 154 4.06 32.58 25.53
C TRP A 154 4.75 31.60 24.60
N PHE A 155 4.76 31.84 23.29
CA PHE A 155 5.46 30.99 22.33
C PHE A 155 6.98 31.07 22.49
N ASP A 156 7.53 32.26 22.79
CA ASP A 156 8.96 32.41 23.11
C ASP A 156 9.34 31.59 24.35
N PHE A 157 8.51 31.69 25.39
CA PHE A 157 8.68 30.93 26.63
C PHE A 157 8.49 29.44 26.44
N TYR A 158 7.46 29.03 25.69
CA TYR A 158 7.18 27.62 25.38
C TYR A 158 8.36 26.99 24.68
N THR A 159 8.86 27.61 23.64
CA THR A 159 9.99 27.06 22.87
C THR A 159 11.21 26.83 23.75
N LEU A 160 11.55 27.78 24.61
CA LEU A 160 12.69 27.66 25.53
C LEU A 160 12.43 26.62 26.64
N PHE A 161 11.24 26.62 27.20
CA PHE A 161 10.87 25.68 28.26
C PHE A 161 10.87 24.21 27.73
N ASP A 162 10.34 24.00 26.56
CA ASP A 162 10.34 22.69 25.96
C ASP A 162 11.72 22.26 25.45
N SER A 163 12.54 23.22 24.97
CA SER A 163 13.97 22.97 24.71
C SER A 163 14.70 22.53 25.97
N TRP A 164 14.39 23.17 27.13
CA TRP A 164 14.95 22.71 28.41
C TRP A 164 14.54 21.28 28.76
N ARG A 165 13.28 20.90 28.54
CA ARG A 165 12.81 19.52 28.68
C ARG A 165 13.60 18.55 27.78
N ALA A 166 13.81 18.93 26.53
CA ALA A 166 14.59 18.17 25.56
C ALA A 166 16.05 17.97 26.00
N ILE A 167 16.71 19.05 26.41
CA ILE A 167 18.10 19.00 26.88
C ILE A 167 18.24 18.12 28.13
N ARG A 168 17.31 18.18 29.07
CA ARG A 168 17.28 17.28 30.24
C ARG A 168 17.11 15.82 29.86
N ALA A 169 16.34 15.54 28.84
CA ALA A 169 16.05 14.17 28.41
C ALA A 169 17.21 13.60 27.58
N PHE A 170 17.80 14.39 26.70
CA PHE A 170 18.71 13.92 25.65
C PHE A 170 20.15 14.45 25.77
N GLY A 171 20.41 15.35 26.72
CA GLY A 171 21.73 15.90 26.96
C GLY A 171 21.95 17.27 26.34
N GLY A 172 22.85 18.05 26.95
CA GLY A 172 23.25 19.41 26.59
C GLY A 172 23.43 20.29 27.81
N ASP A 173 23.60 21.61 27.61
CA ASP A 173 23.79 22.60 28.71
C ASP A 173 22.48 22.97 29.39
N GLU A 174 22.03 22.10 30.31
CA GLU A 174 20.82 22.33 31.10
C GLU A 174 20.90 23.61 31.92
N ALA A 175 22.11 23.98 32.42
CA ALA A 175 22.29 25.12 33.28
C ALA A 175 21.96 26.46 32.58
N PHE A 176 22.28 26.57 31.30
CA PHE A 176 21.90 27.70 30.47
C PHE A 176 20.39 27.97 30.48
N TYR A 177 19.61 26.94 30.16
CA TYR A 177 18.14 27.04 30.08
C TYR A 177 17.50 27.32 31.43
N GLN A 178 17.98 26.67 32.48
CA GLN A 178 17.51 26.87 33.85
C GLN A 178 17.78 28.31 34.31
N GLN A 179 18.97 28.85 34.05
CA GLN A 179 19.34 30.22 34.41
C GLN A 179 18.46 31.25 33.72
N VAL A 180 18.27 31.13 32.41
CA VAL A 180 17.48 32.08 31.62
C VAL A 180 16.01 32.04 32.03
N LEU A 181 15.41 30.87 32.07
CA LEU A 181 13.99 30.70 32.44
C LEU A 181 13.76 31.15 33.91
N GLY A 182 14.73 30.92 34.81
CA GLY A 182 14.72 31.43 36.17
C GLY A 182 14.76 32.97 36.23
N GLN A 183 15.58 33.62 35.40
CA GLN A 183 15.63 35.10 35.30
C GLN A 183 14.29 35.64 34.75
N VAL A 184 13.72 35.02 33.72
CA VAL A 184 12.39 35.37 33.18
C VAL A 184 11.35 35.26 34.27
N ALA A 185 11.37 34.18 35.04
CA ALA A 185 10.43 33.94 36.14
C ALA A 185 10.51 35.03 37.23
N ASN A 186 11.71 35.58 37.42
CA ASN A 186 11.93 36.62 38.44
C ASN A 186 11.41 38.00 38.03
N VAL A 187 11.38 38.31 36.71
CA VAL A 187 10.96 39.64 36.23
C VAL A 187 9.45 39.71 35.96
N LEU A 188 8.76 38.56 35.76
CA LEU A 188 7.34 38.53 35.47
C LEU A 188 6.48 38.93 36.69
N ASP A 189 5.57 39.90 36.48
CA ASP A 189 4.67 40.40 37.51
C ASP A 189 3.22 40.05 37.18
N PHE A 190 2.64 39.09 37.88
CA PHE A 190 1.25 38.61 37.71
C PHE A 190 0.30 39.19 38.77
N ARG A 191 0.69 40.16 39.58
CA ARG A 191 -0.14 40.70 40.66
C ARG A 191 -1.41 41.38 40.14
N THR A 192 -1.26 42.14 39.05
CA THR A 192 -2.41 42.82 38.41
C THR A 192 -2.30 42.60 36.88
N PRO A 193 -2.83 41.50 36.35
CA PRO A 193 -2.79 41.18 34.92
C PRO A 193 -3.30 42.35 34.07
N TYR A 194 -2.70 42.54 32.91
CA TYR A 194 -3.00 43.58 31.92
C TYR A 194 -2.81 45.03 32.38
N SER A 195 -2.16 45.26 33.53
CA SER A 195 -1.70 46.60 33.97
C SER A 195 -0.43 47.05 33.29
N ALA A 196 -0.05 48.34 33.42
CA ALA A 196 1.22 48.84 32.90
C ALA A 196 2.42 48.10 33.50
N ALA A 197 2.41 47.81 34.81
CA ALA A 197 3.47 47.05 35.46
C ALA A 197 3.57 45.59 34.90
N PHE A 198 2.43 44.94 34.59
CA PHE A 198 2.41 43.65 33.95
C PHE A 198 3.07 43.71 32.57
N TYR A 199 2.69 44.64 31.68
CA TYR A 199 3.31 44.77 30.35
C TYR A 199 4.77 45.15 30.37
N GLU A 200 5.20 46.03 31.33
CA GLU A 200 6.63 46.32 31.56
C GLU A 200 7.41 45.03 31.92
N SER A 201 6.83 44.17 32.74
CA SER A 201 7.43 42.90 33.11
C SER A 201 7.53 41.92 31.91
N LEU A 202 6.53 41.90 31.07
CA LEU A 202 6.55 41.10 29.82
C LEU A 202 7.64 41.61 28.86
N ALA A 203 7.83 42.93 28.72
CA ALA A 203 8.84 43.50 27.87
C ALA A 203 10.28 43.13 28.34
N LYS A 204 10.53 43.16 29.66
CA LYS A 204 11.79 42.67 30.24
C LYS A 204 12.00 41.16 30.00
N ALA A 205 10.97 40.36 30.20
CA ALA A 205 10.99 38.90 29.91
C ALA A 205 11.32 38.64 28.45
N LYS A 206 10.69 39.34 27.50
CA LYS A 206 10.95 39.21 26.06
C LYS A 206 12.39 39.53 25.70
N GLN A 207 13.01 40.56 26.30
CA GLN A 207 14.43 40.89 26.10
C GLN A 207 15.35 39.78 26.58
N LEU A 208 15.09 39.17 27.74
CA LEU A 208 15.83 38.03 28.26
C LEU A 208 15.73 36.80 27.32
N LEU A 209 14.52 36.46 26.88
CA LEU A 209 14.30 35.34 25.95
C LEU A 209 14.97 35.57 24.58
N ALA A 210 14.88 36.79 24.05
CA ALA A 210 15.52 37.14 22.78
C ALA A 210 17.05 37.01 22.81
N SER A 211 17.68 37.21 23.97
CA SER A 211 19.15 37.09 24.13
C SER A 211 19.66 35.65 24.08
N CYS A 212 18.77 34.66 24.15
CA CYS A 212 19.12 33.24 24.09
C CYS A 212 19.45 32.78 22.68
N TYR A 213 18.94 33.43 21.66
CA TYR A 213 19.19 33.08 20.27
C TYR A 213 20.57 33.60 19.86
N LEU A 214 21.48 32.68 19.58
CA LEU A 214 22.85 33.00 19.16
C LEU A 214 22.86 33.54 17.73
N PRO A 215 23.82 34.43 17.39
CA PRO A 215 24.08 34.78 16.00
C PRO A 215 24.39 33.53 15.18
N ALA A 216 24.01 33.51 13.90
CA ALA A 216 24.12 32.37 13.03
C ALA A 216 25.57 31.87 12.89
N HIS A 217 26.00 30.98 13.79
CA HIS A 217 27.06 30.05 13.51
C HIS A 217 26.48 28.90 12.66
N THR A 218 27.27 28.30 11.78
CA THR A 218 26.86 27.15 11.02
C THR A 218 26.36 26.06 11.98
N PRO A 219 25.08 25.75 12.00
CA PRO A 219 24.56 24.80 12.98
C PRO A 219 25.17 23.41 12.73
N LYS A 220 25.58 22.76 13.83
CA LYS A 220 26.13 21.39 13.78
C LYS A 220 25.04 20.31 13.63
N GLN A 221 23.82 20.66 13.94
CA GLN A 221 22.66 19.77 13.90
C GLN A 221 21.56 20.48 13.12
N LYS A 222 21.19 19.89 11.99
CA LYS A 222 20.24 20.49 11.04
C LYS A 222 18.97 19.69 10.94
N VAL A 223 17.88 20.38 10.65
CA VAL A 223 16.58 19.77 10.39
C VAL A 223 15.96 20.40 9.15
N THR A 224 15.53 19.57 8.23
CA THR A 224 14.50 19.94 7.25
C THR A 224 13.15 19.59 7.85
N ALA A 225 12.30 20.59 8.06
CA ALA A 225 10.95 20.43 8.59
C ALA A 225 9.94 20.84 7.52
N VAL A 226 9.07 19.92 7.10
CA VAL A 226 8.04 20.17 6.10
C VAL A 226 6.66 19.80 6.66
N GLY A 227 5.69 20.66 6.45
CA GLY A 227 4.30 20.34 6.81
C GLY A 227 3.79 19.17 5.98
N HIS A 228 3.09 18.24 6.60
CA HIS A 228 2.55 17.05 5.94
C HIS A 228 1.25 16.61 6.63
N THR A 229 0.43 15.90 5.89
CA THR A 229 -0.68 15.11 6.45
C THR A 229 -0.82 13.83 5.65
N HIS A 230 -0.62 12.69 6.29
CA HIS A 230 -0.99 11.40 5.70
C HIS A 230 -2.51 11.27 5.68
N ILE A 231 -3.08 10.95 4.52
CA ILE A 231 -4.53 10.74 4.36
C ILE A 231 -4.74 9.41 3.68
N ASP A 232 -5.28 8.45 4.43
CA ASP A 232 -5.70 7.18 3.90
C ASP A 232 -6.87 7.37 2.95
N LEU A 233 -6.75 6.85 1.73
CA LEU A 233 -7.79 6.96 0.70
C LEU A 233 -9.04 6.13 1.04
N ALA A 234 -8.88 5.14 1.88
CA ALA A 234 -9.90 4.38 2.59
C ALA A 234 -9.21 3.61 3.73
N TRP A 235 -9.88 3.42 4.85
CA TRP A 235 -9.37 2.69 6.02
C TRP A 235 -10.51 2.45 7.02
N LEU A 236 -10.54 3.20 8.13
CA LEU A 236 -11.67 3.27 9.07
C LEU A 236 -12.78 4.21 8.57
N TRP A 237 -12.69 4.61 7.33
CA TRP A 237 -13.62 5.45 6.58
C TRP A 237 -13.60 5.09 5.09
N THR A 238 -14.67 5.48 4.40
CA THR A 238 -14.82 5.22 2.97
C THR A 238 -14.00 6.19 2.11
N ALA A 239 -13.80 5.87 0.83
CA ALA A 239 -13.16 6.75 -0.14
C ALA A 239 -13.84 8.12 -0.23
N GLN A 240 -15.18 8.19 -0.12
CA GLN A 240 -15.91 9.46 -0.11
C GLN A 240 -15.55 10.31 1.11
N GLN A 241 -15.44 9.70 2.27
CA GLN A 241 -15.01 10.40 3.49
C GLN A 241 -13.55 10.86 3.42
N ALA A 242 -12.67 10.09 2.75
CA ALA A 242 -11.28 10.51 2.49
C ALA A 242 -11.21 11.77 1.62
N ILE A 243 -12.08 11.90 0.61
CA ILE A 243 -12.19 13.12 -0.21
C ILE A 243 -12.56 14.34 0.68
N GLU A 244 -13.50 14.18 1.58
CA GLU A 244 -13.89 15.24 2.52
C GLU A 244 -12.78 15.58 3.53
N LYS A 245 -12.01 14.57 4.00
CA LYS A 245 -10.83 14.76 4.87
C LYS A 245 -9.74 15.55 4.14
N GLY A 246 -9.48 15.19 2.88
CA GLY A 246 -8.52 15.91 2.02
C GLY A 246 -8.92 17.37 1.84
N GLU A 247 -10.16 17.65 1.50
CA GLU A 247 -10.69 19.00 1.35
C GLU A 247 -10.49 19.84 2.62
N ARG A 248 -10.87 19.32 3.80
CA ARG A 248 -10.72 20.01 5.07
C ARG A 248 -9.25 20.28 5.43
N SER A 249 -8.39 19.26 5.28
CA SER A 249 -6.97 19.39 5.58
C SER A 249 -6.30 20.42 4.67
N PHE A 250 -6.58 20.38 3.38
CA PHE A 250 -5.98 21.30 2.41
C PHE A 250 -6.48 22.73 2.57
N GLN A 251 -7.75 22.91 2.91
CA GLN A 251 -8.27 24.24 3.25
C GLN A 251 -7.60 24.83 4.50
N THR A 252 -7.37 24.01 5.52
CA THR A 252 -6.63 24.42 6.73
C THR A 252 -5.18 24.79 6.39
N VAL A 253 -4.49 23.99 5.55
CA VAL A 253 -3.13 24.27 5.10
C VAL A 253 -3.05 25.59 4.33
N LEU A 254 -3.97 25.85 3.41
CA LEU A 254 -4.01 27.11 2.65
C LEU A 254 -4.24 28.30 3.59
N LYS A 255 -5.12 28.13 4.59
CA LYS A 255 -5.34 29.19 5.60
C LYS A 255 -4.09 29.47 6.40
N LEU A 256 -3.36 28.45 6.83
CA LEU A 256 -2.06 28.64 7.52
C LEU A 256 -1.02 29.27 6.61
N MET A 257 -1.03 29.00 5.32
CA MET A 257 -0.11 29.65 4.34
C MET A 257 -0.39 31.16 4.19
N GLU A 258 -1.61 31.62 4.42
CA GLU A 258 -1.91 33.06 4.47
C GLU A 258 -1.26 33.75 5.67
N GLU A 259 -1.20 33.03 6.81
CA GLU A 259 -0.67 33.58 8.08
C GLU A 259 0.85 33.43 8.19
N TYR A 260 1.43 32.40 7.57
CA TYR A 260 2.86 32.06 7.66
C TYR A 260 3.49 32.02 6.26
N PRO A 261 4.10 33.12 5.78
CA PRO A 261 4.67 33.21 4.44
C PRO A 261 5.77 32.18 4.13
N ASP A 262 6.55 31.78 5.14
CA ASP A 262 7.67 30.83 5.02
C ASP A 262 7.22 29.37 5.17
N TYR A 263 5.93 29.11 5.41
CA TYR A 263 5.40 27.77 5.57
C TYR A 263 5.35 27.03 4.24
N THR A 264 5.88 25.80 4.23
CA THR A 264 5.84 24.86 3.12
C THR A 264 5.12 23.59 3.54
N PHE A 265 4.42 23.00 2.60
CA PHE A 265 3.64 21.78 2.78
C PHE A 265 3.96 20.77 1.68
N PHE A 266 4.06 19.51 2.03
CA PHE A 266 4.30 18.39 1.13
C PHE A 266 3.09 17.45 1.11
N GLN A 267 2.69 17.01 -0.08
CA GLN A 267 1.62 16.02 -0.24
C GLN A 267 1.90 15.12 -1.43
N SER A 268 1.72 13.82 -1.21
CA SER A 268 1.77 12.75 -2.20
C SER A 268 0.38 12.45 -2.81
N GLN A 269 0.24 11.33 -3.49
CA GLN A 269 -1.01 10.70 -3.96
C GLN A 269 -1.78 11.51 -5.02
N PRO A 270 -1.44 11.35 -6.32
CA PRO A 270 -2.18 11.92 -7.46
C PRO A 270 -3.69 11.69 -7.43
N GLN A 271 -4.14 10.52 -6.95
CA GLN A 271 -5.56 10.21 -6.80
C GLN A 271 -6.29 11.23 -5.91
N LEU A 272 -5.65 11.68 -4.83
CA LEU A 272 -6.25 12.65 -3.92
C LEU A 272 -6.37 14.03 -4.60
N TYR A 273 -5.35 14.44 -5.36
CA TYR A 273 -5.41 15.65 -6.18
C TYR A 273 -6.47 15.59 -7.28
N LEU A 274 -6.64 14.42 -7.93
CA LEU A 274 -7.71 14.22 -8.91
C LEU A 274 -9.08 14.36 -8.25
N SER A 275 -9.23 13.86 -7.02
CA SER A 275 -10.46 14.03 -6.24
C SER A 275 -10.73 15.50 -5.93
N MET A 276 -9.71 16.27 -5.55
CA MET A 276 -9.85 17.72 -5.35
C MET A 276 -10.20 18.44 -6.65
N LYS A 277 -9.56 18.12 -7.76
CA LYS A 277 -9.88 18.66 -9.08
C LYS A 277 -11.33 18.43 -9.47
N THR A 278 -11.86 17.25 -9.16
CA THR A 278 -13.20 16.82 -9.56
C THR A 278 -14.29 17.42 -8.68
N HIS A 279 -14.09 17.44 -7.36
CA HIS A 279 -15.13 17.77 -6.40
C HIS A 279 -15.00 19.19 -5.82
N TYR A 280 -13.78 19.76 -5.79
CA TYR A 280 -13.45 21.06 -5.20
C TYR A 280 -12.52 21.88 -6.11
N PRO A 281 -12.96 22.28 -7.32
CA PRO A 281 -12.09 22.89 -8.33
C PRO A 281 -11.46 24.21 -7.89
N GLU A 282 -12.12 24.99 -7.06
CA GLU A 282 -11.58 26.26 -6.52
C GLU A 282 -10.43 26.00 -5.56
N LEU A 283 -10.58 25.02 -4.65
CA LEU A 283 -9.52 24.56 -3.76
C LEU A 283 -8.34 24.04 -4.56
N TYR A 284 -8.62 23.23 -5.59
CA TYR A 284 -7.56 22.70 -6.46
C TYR A 284 -6.79 23.82 -7.21
N ALA A 285 -7.48 24.85 -7.67
CA ALA A 285 -6.85 26.02 -8.29
C ALA A 285 -5.94 26.76 -7.30
N ALA A 286 -6.36 26.92 -6.04
CA ALA A 286 -5.56 27.54 -4.99
C ALA A 286 -4.32 26.70 -4.65
N ILE A 287 -4.44 25.38 -4.62
CA ILE A 287 -3.30 24.46 -4.45
C ILE A 287 -2.29 24.65 -5.61
N LYS A 288 -2.75 24.66 -6.85
CA LYS A 288 -1.87 24.89 -8.02
C LYS A 288 -1.10 26.20 -7.94
N GLU A 289 -1.70 27.25 -7.39
CA GLU A 289 -1.01 28.52 -7.16
C GLU A 289 0.11 28.37 -6.14
N LYS A 290 -0.14 27.68 -4.99
CA LYS A 290 0.86 27.45 -3.97
C LYS A 290 1.99 26.53 -4.47
N VAL A 291 1.72 25.60 -5.36
CA VAL A 291 2.75 24.83 -6.07
C VAL A 291 3.65 25.74 -6.90
N ARG A 292 3.08 26.69 -7.68
CA ARG A 292 3.87 27.64 -8.48
C ARG A 292 4.70 28.60 -7.63
N GLU A 293 4.19 28.98 -6.46
CA GLU A 293 4.93 29.76 -5.45
C GLU A 293 6.08 28.96 -4.81
N GLY A 294 6.18 27.65 -5.03
CA GLY A 294 7.14 26.75 -4.36
C GLY A 294 6.84 26.51 -2.88
N ARG A 295 5.62 26.77 -2.44
CA ARG A 295 5.19 26.60 -1.04
C ARG A 295 4.41 25.33 -0.79
N TRP A 296 3.95 24.68 -1.84
CA TRP A 296 3.32 23.37 -1.83
C TRP A 296 4.14 22.44 -2.72
N GLU A 297 4.86 21.52 -2.08
CA GLU A 297 5.68 20.52 -2.76
C GLU A 297 4.80 19.30 -3.09
N VAL A 298 4.69 18.98 -4.37
CA VAL A 298 4.01 17.79 -4.88
C VAL A 298 5.05 16.78 -5.33
N ASP A 299 5.04 15.58 -4.74
CA ASP A 299 5.90 14.46 -5.12
C ASP A 299 5.24 13.17 -4.61
N GLY A 300 5.90 12.01 -4.65
CA GLY A 300 5.39 10.75 -4.13
C GLY A 300 5.35 9.64 -5.17
N ALA A 301 5.52 9.98 -6.42
CA ALA A 301 5.68 9.14 -7.61
C ALA A 301 4.50 8.19 -7.93
N MET A 302 3.97 7.42 -7.00
CA MET A 302 2.86 6.48 -7.23
C MET A 302 1.50 7.17 -7.32
N TRP A 303 0.56 6.54 -8.05
CA TRP A 303 -0.83 6.97 -8.16
C TRP A 303 -1.55 7.04 -6.81
N VAL A 304 -1.36 6.00 -5.99
CA VAL A 304 -1.71 5.92 -4.57
C VAL A 304 -0.50 5.39 -3.80
N GLU A 305 -0.49 5.47 -2.48
CA GLU A 305 0.50 4.81 -1.64
C GLU A 305 0.17 3.31 -1.57
N ALA A 306 0.60 2.57 -2.60
CA ALA A 306 0.21 1.18 -2.84
C ALA A 306 0.97 0.19 -1.96
N ASP A 307 0.31 -0.93 -1.62
CA ASP A 307 0.99 -2.11 -1.09
C ASP A 307 2.08 -2.60 -2.05
N CYS A 308 3.27 -2.86 -1.53
CA CYS A 308 4.45 -3.24 -2.32
C CYS A 308 4.78 -4.74 -2.30
N ASN A 309 4.00 -5.55 -1.59
CA ASN A 309 4.16 -7.01 -1.50
C ASN A 309 3.14 -7.75 -2.37
N LEU A 310 1.87 -7.39 -2.28
CA LEU A 310 0.75 -8.08 -2.95
C LEU A 310 0.56 -7.62 -4.39
N THR A 311 0.86 -6.37 -4.67
CA THR A 311 0.76 -5.74 -6.00
C THR A 311 1.75 -6.38 -6.98
N SER A 312 1.31 -6.66 -8.21
CA SER A 312 2.19 -7.22 -9.26
C SER A 312 3.26 -6.23 -9.73
N GLY A 313 4.29 -6.75 -10.41
CA GLY A 313 5.36 -5.90 -10.96
C GLY A 313 4.84 -4.88 -11.96
N GLU A 314 3.96 -5.29 -12.89
CA GLU A 314 3.36 -4.37 -13.85
C GLU A 314 2.49 -3.32 -13.18
N SER A 315 1.71 -3.69 -12.16
CA SER A 315 0.93 -2.70 -11.41
C SER A 315 1.80 -1.67 -10.70
N LEU A 316 2.94 -2.07 -10.10
CA LEU A 316 3.90 -1.11 -9.51
C LEU A 316 4.46 -0.15 -10.57
N VAL A 317 4.74 -0.64 -11.77
CA VAL A 317 5.14 0.23 -12.90
C VAL A 317 4.01 1.21 -13.24
N ARG A 318 2.75 0.73 -13.32
CA ARG A 318 1.59 1.58 -13.64
C ARG A 318 1.28 2.59 -12.53
N GLN A 319 1.45 2.23 -11.27
CA GLN A 319 1.36 3.16 -10.14
C GLN A 319 2.28 4.38 -10.38
N ILE A 320 3.54 4.14 -10.76
CA ILE A 320 4.50 5.21 -10.99
C ILE A 320 4.26 5.92 -12.34
N LEU A 321 3.94 5.18 -13.40
CA LEU A 321 3.67 5.76 -14.71
C LEU A 321 2.52 6.78 -14.65
N TYR A 322 1.37 6.38 -14.13
CA TYR A 322 0.20 7.27 -14.05
C TYR A 322 0.39 8.35 -12.98
N GLY A 323 1.10 8.03 -11.89
CA GLY A 323 1.40 9.01 -10.85
C GLY A 323 2.27 10.16 -11.37
N LYS A 324 3.41 9.82 -11.99
CA LYS A 324 4.34 10.83 -12.54
C LYS A 324 3.72 11.60 -13.71
N ARG A 325 2.95 10.93 -14.60
CA ARG A 325 2.23 11.61 -15.68
C ARG A 325 1.28 12.67 -15.12
N PHE A 326 0.46 12.33 -14.13
CA PHE A 326 -0.46 13.28 -13.52
C PHE A 326 0.28 14.49 -12.92
N MET A 327 1.36 14.24 -12.14
CA MET A 327 2.14 15.33 -11.53
C MET A 327 2.78 16.23 -12.60
N LYS A 328 3.28 15.65 -13.68
CA LYS A 328 3.87 16.39 -14.81
C LYS A 328 2.83 17.21 -15.57
N GLU A 329 1.69 16.62 -15.90
CA GLU A 329 0.62 17.27 -16.67
C GLU A 329 -0.08 18.38 -15.87
N GLU A 330 -0.38 18.13 -14.60
CA GLU A 330 -1.15 19.06 -13.78
C GLU A 330 -0.31 20.13 -13.09
N PHE A 331 0.89 19.78 -12.64
CA PHE A 331 1.74 20.65 -11.81
C PHE A 331 3.09 20.98 -12.47
N GLN A 332 3.44 20.36 -13.59
CA GLN A 332 4.74 20.48 -14.28
C GLN A 332 5.92 20.01 -13.39
N VAL A 333 5.67 19.05 -12.52
CA VAL A 333 6.65 18.46 -11.61
C VAL A 333 6.99 17.04 -12.08
N ASP A 334 8.27 16.76 -12.22
CA ASP A 334 8.78 15.39 -12.40
C ASP A 334 9.13 14.81 -11.02
N SER A 335 8.27 13.93 -10.50
CA SER A 335 8.44 13.30 -9.17
C SER A 335 9.72 12.50 -9.11
N ARG A 336 10.50 12.72 -8.02
CA ARG A 336 11.79 12.05 -7.80
C ARG A 336 11.82 11.17 -6.57
N ILE A 337 10.80 11.20 -5.75
CA ILE A 337 10.74 10.56 -4.44
C ILE A 337 9.60 9.56 -4.43
N LEU A 338 9.88 8.31 -4.09
CA LEU A 338 8.83 7.40 -3.65
C LEU A 338 8.58 7.64 -2.16
N TRP A 339 7.38 8.12 -1.85
CA TRP A 339 6.96 8.48 -0.49
C TRP A 339 5.92 7.50 -0.01
N LEU A 340 6.31 6.55 0.85
CA LEU A 340 5.45 5.51 1.42
C LEU A 340 5.63 5.42 2.93
N PRO A 341 5.04 6.35 3.70
CA PRO A 341 5.28 6.42 5.14
C PRO A 341 4.72 5.22 5.90
N ASP A 342 3.59 4.66 5.45
CA ASP A 342 2.80 3.67 6.20
C ASP A 342 2.64 2.30 5.53
N VAL A 343 3.33 2.01 4.45
CA VAL A 343 3.22 0.73 3.71
C VAL A 343 3.95 -0.42 4.42
N PHE A 344 3.39 -1.64 4.34
CA PHE A 344 3.71 -2.79 5.20
C PHE A 344 4.83 -3.68 4.65
N GLY A 345 5.95 -3.09 4.26
CA GLY A 345 7.12 -3.77 3.72
C GLY A 345 7.27 -3.61 2.20
N TYR A 346 8.50 -3.86 1.69
CA TYR A 346 8.88 -3.45 0.34
C TYR A 346 9.68 -4.54 -0.35
N SER A 347 9.20 -4.95 -1.54
CA SER A 347 9.82 -5.97 -2.38
C SER A 347 11.24 -5.58 -2.82
N ALA A 348 12.11 -6.58 -2.88
CA ALA A 348 13.48 -6.44 -3.38
C ALA A 348 13.58 -6.08 -4.88
N ALA A 349 12.48 -6.11 -5.63
CA ALA A 349 12.42 -5.66 -7.02
C ALA A 349 12.23 -4.15 -7.16
N LEU A 350 11.75 -3.47 -6.11
CA LEU A 350 11.37 -2.06 -6.17
C LEU A 350 12.52 -1.11 -6.53
N PRO A 351 13.78 -1.30 -6.06
CA PRO A 351 14.88 -0.43 -6.45
C PRO A 351 15.12 -0.34 -7.95
N GLN A 352 14.98 -1.43 -8.70
CA GLN A 352 15.10 -1.42 -10.16
C GLN A 352 13.95 -0.64 -10.80
N ILE A 353 12.72 -0.87 -10.35
CA ILE A 353 11.54 -0.14 -10.85
C ILE A 353 11.75 1.36 -10.66
N LEU A 354 12.18 1.77 -9.48
CA LEU A 354 12.47 3.17 -9.15
C LEU A 354 13.58 3.77 -10.01
N ARG A 355 14.68 3.04 -10.21
CA ARG A 355 15.77 3.51 -11.07
C ARG A 355 15.34 3.67 -12.52
N LYS A 356 14.57 2.70 -13.03
CA LYS A 356 14.07 2.72 -14.42
C LYS A 356 12.86 3.63 -14.63
N THR A 357 12.35 4.27 -13.57
CA THR A 357 11.32 5.34 -13.62
C THR A 357 11.87 6.70 -13.23
N ASN A 358 13.18 6.88 -13.18
CA ASN A 358 13.81 8.15 -12.76
C ASN A 358 13.32 8.63 -11.37
N THR A 359 13.17 7.70 -10.42
CA THR A 359 12.76 7.96 -9.03
C THR A 359 13.92 7.56 -8.10
N PRO A 360 14.96 8.39 -7.94
CA PRO A 360 16.20 8.01 -7.25
C PRO A 360 16.11 7.96 -5.73
N TYR A 361 15.02 8.43 -5.14
CA TYR A 361 14.86 8.60 -3.69
C TYR A 361 13.68 7.79 -3.16
N PHE A 362 13.85 7.23 -1.96
CA PHE A 362 12.82 6.48 -1.27
C PHE A 362 12.71 6.90 0.20
N MET A 363 11.49 7.06 0.69
CA MET A 363 11.19 7.39 2.09
C MET A 363 10.14 6.47 2.70
N THR A 364 10.39 6.04 3.94
CA THR A 364 9.40 5.38 4.81
C THR A 364 9.70 5.62 6.29
N THR A 365 8.78 5.21 7.16
CA THR A 365 8.97 5.13 8.62
C THR A 365 8.63 3.76 9.17
N LYS A 366 7.77 3.00 8.48
CA LYS A 366 7.05 1.82 9.00
C LYS A 366 7.96 0.74 9.57
N LEU A 367 9.15 0.55 9.01
CA LEU A 367 10.09 -0.48 9.47
C LEU A 367 10.63 -0.24 10.89
N SER A 368 10.43 0.94 11.46
CA SER A 368 10.72 1.20 12.88
C SER A 368 9.80 0.42 13.83
N TRP A 369 8.68 -0.11 13.33
CA TRP A 369 7.71 -0.89 14.10
C TRP A 369 8.05 -2.38 14.18
N ASN A 370 9.17 -2.81 13.60
CA ASN A 370 9.61 -4.21 13.60
C ASN A 370 9.64 -4.80 15.00
N GLN A 371 9.10 -6.02 15.16
CA GLN A 371 8.94 -6.68 16.46
C GLN A 371 10.23 -7.32 17.01
N PHE A 372 11.10 -7.84 16.13
CA PHE A 372 12.25 -8.65 16.53
C PHE A 372 13.58 -7.92 16.32
N ASN A 373 13.72 -7.19 15.21
CA ASN A 373 14.99 -6.62 14.79
C ASN A 373 14.83 -5.16 14.41
N GLN A 374 15.88 -4.38 14.58
CA GLN A 374 15.97 -3.01 14.07
C GLN A 374 16.91 -2.97 12.87
N ILE A 375 16.48 -2.33 11.78
CA ILE A 375 17.37 -2.00 10.68
C ILE A 375 18.41 -0.99 11.21
N PRO A 376 19.74 -1.26 11.07
CA PRO A 376 20.76 -0.44 11.71
C PRO A 376 21.05 0.88 11.00
N TYR A 377 20.26 1.23 9.99
CA TYR A 377 20.44 2.41 9.15
C TYR A 377 19.15 3.20 9.03
N ASP A 378 19.23 4.52 9.16
CA ASP A 378 18.15 5.44 8.86
C ASP A 378 18.34 6.09 7.47
N SER A 379 19.61 6.33 7.06
CA SER A 379 19.96 6.78 5.71
C SER A 379 20.96 5.81 5.08
N PHE A 380 20.64 5.29 3.90
CA PHE A 380 21.44 4.26 3.24
C PHE A 380 21.10 4.13 1.74
N TYR A 381 21.91 3.37 1.01
CA TYR A 381 21.54 2.88 -0.31
C TYR A 381 20.81 1.55 -0.19
N TRP A 382 19.58 1.50 -0.68
CA TRP A 382 18.83 0.26 -0.79
C TRP A 382 19.12 -0.40 -2.14
N GLN A 383 19.65 -1.62 -2.14
CA GLN A 383 20.02 -2.38 -3.34
C GLN A 383 19.02 -3.51 -3.60
N GLY A 384 18.44 -3.53 -4.80
CA GLY A 384 17.55 -4.58 -5.30
C GLY A 384 18.26 -5.85 -5.77
N ILE A 385 17.46 -6.81 -6.24
CA ILE A 385 17.94 -8.12 -6.74
C ILE A 385 18.83 -8.01 -7.98
N ASP A 386 18.63 -6.98 -8.80
CA ASP A 386 19.38 -6.70 -10.03
C ASP A 386 20.66 -5.88 -9.79
N GLY A 387 20.88 -5.44 -8.55
CA GLY A 387 22.00 -4.55 -8.19
C GLY A 387 21.71 -3.06 -8.28
N SER A 388 20.52 -2.64 -8.76
CA SER A 388 20.09 -1.23 -8.75
C SER A 388 20.01 -0.67 -7.34
N ARG A 389 20.43 0.60 -7.16
CA ARG A 389 20.45 1.27 -5.86
C ARG A 389 19.62 2.55 -5.87
N VAL A 390 18.85 2.76 -4.81
CA VAL A 390 18.15 4.01 -4.52
C VAL A 390 18.56 4.57 -3.17
N LEU A 391 18.68 5.89 -3.09
CA LEU A 391 18.99 6.56 -1.82
C LEU A 391 17.72 6.57 -0.95
N THR A 392 17.86 5.99 0.23
CA THR A 392 16.75 5.75 1.15
C THR A 392 16.95 6.51 2.45
N HIS A 393 15.87 7.10 2.96
CA HIS A 393 15.84 7.70 4.28
C HIS A 393 14.60 7.22 5.05
N PHE A 394 14.82 6.72 6.25
CA PHE A 394 13.76 6.46 7.22
C PHE A 394 13.60 7.68 8.11
N ILE A 395 12.41 8.25 8.16
CA ILE A 395 12.13 9.36 9.06
C ILE A 395 12.35 8.90 10.50
N THR A 396 13.13 9.67 11.26
CA THR A 396 13.52 9.36 12.64
C THR A 396 12.69 10.08 13.69
N THR A 397 11.57 10.69 13.29
CA THR A 397 10.71 11.47 14.18
C THR A 397 10.17 10.59 15.29
N ILE A 398 10.50 10.92 16.54
CA ILE A 398 9.96 10.23 17.73
C ILE A 398 8.50 10.66 17.96
N SER A 399 7.68 9.74 18.45
CA SER A 399 6.33 10.06 18.88
C SER A 399 6.33 10.59 20.32
N GLU A 400 5.31 11.36 20.69
CA GLU A 400 5.14 11.85 22.06
C GLU A 400 5.10 10.68 23.06
N GLY A 401 5.89 10.78 24.13
CA GLY A 401 6.00 9.73 25.15
C GLY A 401 7.06 8.65 24.88
N TYR A 402 7.61 8.58 23.66
CA TYR A 402 8.71 7.67 23.32
C TYR A 402 10.07 8.33 23.46
N SER A 403 11.10 7.55 23.68
CA SER A 403 12.49 8.00 23.77
C SER A 403 13.26 7.65 22.50
N PRO A 404 14.42 8.26 22.23
CA PRO A 404 15.31 7.84 21.12
C PRO A 404 15.80 6.41 21.23
N ARG A 405 15.64 5.75 22.36
CA ARG A 405 15.97 4.34 22.57
C ARG A 405 14.84 3.40 22.16
N ASP A 406 13.61 3.92 22.05
CA ASP A 406 12.49 3.21 21.50
C ASP A 406 12.61 3.19 19.99
N TYR A 407 12.33 2.07 19.35
CA TYR A 407 12.51 1.94 17.90
C TYR A 407 11.44 2.65 17.09
N TYR A 408 10.29 2.84 17.69
CA TYR A 408 9.13 3.45 17.08
C TYR A 408 9.38 4.89 16.62
N THR A 409 9.08 5.15 15.35
CA THR A 409 9.06 6.49 14.76
C THR A 409 7.74 6.75 14.06
N THR A 410 7.44 8.02 13.80
CA THR A 410 6.16 8.41 13.21
C THR A 410 6.34 9.33 12.02
N TYR A 411 5.43 9.23 11.07
CA TYR A 411 5.22 10.18 9.96
C TYR A 411 4.22 11.28 10.33
N ASN A 412 3.56 11.18 11.49
CA ASN A 412 2.66 12.15 12.08
C ASN A 412 3.41 12.99 13.12
N GLY A 413 4.52 13.60 12.70
CA GLY A 413 5.42 14.28 13.60
C GLY A 413 4.82 15.52 14.26
N LEU A 414 5.14 15.72 15.54
CA LEU A 414 4.94 17.00 16.19
C LEU A 414 6.20 17.86 15.98
N LEU A 415 6.02 19.14 15.68
CA LEU A 415 7.13 20.07 15.56
C LEU A 415 7.31 20.85 16.84
N ASP A 416 7.69 20.14 17.90
CA ASP A 416 8.07 20.73 19.19
C ASP A 416 9.57 20.48 19.48
N PRO A 417 10.18 21.27 20.38
CA PRO A 417 11.62 21.15 20.69
C PRO A 417 12.03 19.76 21.21
N TYR A 418 11.17 19.11 21.99
CA TYR A 418 11.44 17.75 22.52
C TYR A 418 11.53 16.71 21.39
N THR A 419 10.54 16.70 20.51
CA THR A 419 10.50 15.83 19.34
C THR A 419 11.69 16.08 18.41
N ILE A 420 11.99 17.34 18.10
CA ILE A 420 13.11 17.71 17.22
C ILE A 420 14.46 17.21 17.77
N LYS A 421 14.75 17.47 19.06
CA LYS A 421 16.00 17.02 19.67
C LYS A 421 16.08 15.51 19.74
N GLY A 422 15.01 14.85 20.19
CA GLY A 422 14.96 13.39 20.31
C GLY A 422 15.11 12.69 18.97
N SER A 423 14.49 13.22 17.91
CA SER A 423 14.57 12.69 16.53
C SER A 423 16.00 12.76 15.99
N PHE A 424 16.72 13.87 16.26
CA PHE A 424 18.12 13.98 15.89
C PHE A 424 19.00 13.02 16.72
N GLU A 425 18.72 12.86 18.02
CA GLU A 425 19.49 11.93 18.86
C GLU A 425 19.30 10.46 18.43
N ARG A 426 18.14 10.11 17.87
CA ARG A 426 17.87 8.79 17.33
C ARG A 426 18.63 8.49 16.04
N TYR A 427 18.86 9.48 15.18
CA TYR A 427 19.48 9.33 13.88
C TYR A 427 20.84 8.61 13.94
N GLN A 428 21.03 7.57 13.13
CA GLN A 428 22.21 6.69 13.20
C GLN A 428 23.40 7.20 12.37
N GLN A 429 23.16 7.83 11.21
CA GLN A 429 24.22 8.20 10.27
C GLN A 429 24.78 9.61 10.50
N LYS A 430 24.85 10.09 11.76
CA LYS A 430 25.33 11.43 12.14
C LYS A 430 26.76 11.74 11.63
N ASP A 431 27.61 10.70 11.48
CA ASP A 431 28.98 10.83 10.99
C ASP A 431 29.07 11.08 9.48
N GLN A 432 28.03 10.66 8.73
CA GLN A 432 27.95 10.84 7.28
C GLN A 432 27.11 12.07 6.90
N HIS A 433 26.07 12.37 7.67
CA HIS A 433 25.13 13.45 7.38
C HIS A 433 24.63 14.10 8.67
N ASP A 434 24.65 15.42 8.73
CA ASP A 434 24.34 16.20 9.94
C ASP A 434 22.91 16.78 9.96
N GLU A 435 22.04 16.27 9.09
CA GLU A 435 20.67 16.73 8.92
C GLU A 435 19.66 15.56 8.98
N ILE A 436 18.48 15.83 9.53
CA ILE A 436 17.32 14.92 9.51
C ILE A 436 16.13 15.57 8.83
N LEU A 437 15.21 14.71 8.35
CA LEU A 437 13.92 15.13 7.81
C LEU A 437 12.82 14.89 8.86
N ILE A 438 11.99 15.90 9.10
CA ILE A 438 10.76 15.79 9.89
C ILE A 438 9.58 16.20 9.02
N ALA A 439 8.68 15.24 8.75
CA ALA A 439 7.34 15.52 8.25
C ALA A 439 6.43 15.75 9.46
N TYR A 440 5.89 16.97 9.60
CA TYR A 440 5.11 17.36 10.77
C TYR A 440 3.66 17.70 10.42
N GLY A 441 2.76 17.29 11.28
CA GLY A 441 1.33 17.49 11.15
C GLY A 441 0.56 16.23 11.55
N TYR A 442 -0.66 16.39 11.99
CA TYR A 442 -1.55 15.29 12.32
C TYR A 442 -2.03 14.62 11.03
N GLY A 443 -1.61 13.38 10.81
CA GLY A 443 -2.06 12.50 9.73
C GLY A 443 -3.24 11.62 10.13
N ASP A 444 -3.49 10.57 9.34
CA ASP A 444 -4.58 9.60 9.53
C ASP A 444 -5.95 10.31 9.74
N GLY A 445 -6.17 11.39 8.99
CA GLY A 445 -7.38 12.21 9.08
C GLY A 445 -7.35 13.31 10.14
N GLY A 446 -6.21 13.55 10.80
CA GLY A 446 -6.06 14.53 11.89
C GLY A 446 -5.89 16.00 11.49
N GLY A 447 -5.96 16.33 10.19
CA GLY A 447 -6.06 17.70 9.67
C GLY A 447 -4.74 18.41 9.35
N GLY A 448 -3.58 17.78 9.57
CA GLY A 448 -2.27 18.31 9.21
C GLY A 448 -1.62 19.22 10.26
N PRO A 449 -0.70 20.13 9.85
CA PRO A 449 0.03 21.03 10.73
C PRO A 449 -0.86 22.01 11.48
N THR A 450 -0.43 22.37 12.70
CA THR A 450 -1.12 23.35 13.52
C THR A 450 -0.33 24.68 13.61
N LYS A 451 -0.98 25.72 14.05
CA LYS A 451 -0.38 27.02 14.33
C LYS A 451 0.77 26.93 15.35
N GLU A 452 0.58 26.13 16.38
CA GLU A 452 1.60 25.91 17.42
C GLU A 452 2.90 25.35 16.82
N MET A 453 2.81 24.40 15.89
CA MET A 453 3.97 23.83 15.19
C MET A 453 4.71 24.92 14.37
N LEU A 454 3.96 25.77 13.66
CA LEU A 454 4.54 26.84 12.85
C LEU A 454 5.16 27.95 13.71
N GLU A 455 4.61 28.28 14.87
CA GLU A 455 5.21 29.21 15.82
C GLU A 455 6.54 28.67 16.40
N VAL A 456 6.65 27.36 16.64
CA VAL A 456 7.90 26.71 17.03
C VAL A 456 8.89 26.72 15.87
N GLN A 457 8.46 26.38 14.64
CA GLN A 457 9.29 26.43 13.44
C GLN A 457 9.97 27.79 13.28
N LYS A 458 9.20 28.87 13.34
CA LYS A 458 9.68 30.26 13.25
C LYS A 458 10.79 30.58 14.28
N ARG A 459 10.72 29.98 15.45
CA ARG A 459 11.69 30.21 16.54
C ARG A 459 12.94 29.34 16.40
N LEU A 460 12.78 28.09 16.03
CA LEU A 460 13.91 27.15 15.84
C LEU A 460 14.61 27.25 14.48
N GLN A 461 14.19 28.17 13.61
CA GLN A 461 15.02 28.67 12.51
C GLN A 461 16.20 29.50 13.03
N LYS A 462 16.17 29.93 14.30
CA LYS A 462 17.27 30.56 15.01
C LYS A 462 17.99 29.51 15.87
N THR A 463 19.30 29.67 16.03
CA THR A 463 20.12 28.72 16.78
C THR A 463 19.96 28.90 18.28
N LEU A 464 19.58 27.83 18.99
CA LEU A 464 19.63 27.72 20.45
C LEU A 464 20.76 26.76 20.86
N PRO A 465 21.38 26.94 22.04
CA PRO A 465 22.46 26.05 22.52
C PRO A 465 22.00 24.59 22.55
N ASP A 466 22.81 23.71 21.96
CA ASP A 466 22.62 22.25 21.91
C ASP A 466 21.29 21.74 21.29
N MET A 467 20.52 22.63 20.67
CA MET A 467 19.32 22.29 19.93
C MET A 467 19.60 22.22 18.42
N PRO A 468 18.99 21.28 17.70
CA PRO A 468 18.99 21.30 16.24
C PRO A 468 18.32 22.57 15.70
N THR A 469 18.85 23.10 14.59
CA THR A 469 18.32 24.29 13.92
C THR A 469 17.54 23.87 12.66
N ILE A 470 16.36 24.42 12.45
CA ILE A 470 15.58 24.21 11.24
C ILE A 470 16.19 25.06 10.12
N THR A 471 16.77 24.38 9.12
CA THR A 471 17.53 25.00 8.02
C THR A 471 16.93 24.73 6.64
N GLY A 472 16.05 23.76 6.53
CA GLY A 472 15.38 23.36 5.29
C GLY A 472 13.88 23.20 5.48
N ASN A 473 13.14 23.28 4.38
CA ASN A 473 11.68 23.19 4.36
C ASN A 473 11.12 22.47 3.12
N HIS A 474 11.98 21.76 2.36
CA HIS A 474 11.57 20.96 1.19
C HIS A 474 12.20 19.58 1.23
N VAL A 475 11.39 18.54 0.94
CA VAL A 475 11.80 17.12 0.95
C VAL A 475 12.84 16.85 -0.14
N GLY A 476 12.60 17.33 -1.36
CA GLY A 476 13.55 17.16 -2.47
C GLY A 476 14.92 17.77 -2.15
N GLY A 477 14.94 18.96 -1.56
CA GLY A 477 16.18 19.61 -1.12
C GLY A 477 16.94 18.85 -0.03
N PHE A 478 16.24 18.17 0.89
CA PHE A 478 16.85 17.28 1.87
C PHE A 478 17.56 16.10 1.20
N PHE A 479 16.90 15.40 0.27
CA PHE A 479 17.49 14.27 -0.43
C PHE A 479 18.69 14.67 -1.29
N ASP A 480 18.65 15.84 -1.93
CA ASP A 480 19.80 16.34 -2.70
C ASP A 480 21.03 16.57 -1.79
N ARG A 481 20.86 17.17 -0.60
CA ARG A 481 21.93 17.35 0.37
C ARG A 481 22.43 16.03 0.97
N LEU A 482 21.54 15.09 1.24
CA LEU A 482 21.91 13.74 1.68
C LEU A 482 22.73 13.02 0.61
N ALA A 483 22.31 13.11 -0.67
CA ALA A 483 23.05 12.54 -1.79
C ALA A 483 24.46 13.14 -1.92
N ASP A 484 24.60 14.46 -1.73
CA ASP A 484 25.90 15.13 -1.77
C ASP A 484 26.79 14.69 -0.59
N SER A 485 26.26 14.57 0.62
CA SER A 485 26.99 14.05 1.78
C SER A 485 27.50 12.63 1.53
N PHE A 486 26.69 11.76 0.88
CA PHE A 486 27.08 10.38 0.59
C PHE A 486 28.07 10.25 -0.59
N LYS A 487 28.23 11.27 -1.43
CA LYS A 487 29.36 11.36 -2.38
C LYS A 487 30.67 11.61 -1.66
N GLU A 488 30.66 12.42 -0.60
CA GLU A 488 31.86 12.74 0.20
C GLU A 488 32.21 11.61 1.18
N LYS A 489 31.18 11.08 1.87
CA LYS A 489 31.30 9.98 2.84
C LYS A 489 30.30 8.89 2.49
N PRO A 490 30.71 7.80 1.80
CA PRO A 490 29.79 6.77 1.33
C PRO A 490 28.89 6.24 2.45
N GLY A 491 27.58 6.24 2.20
CA GLY A 491 26.60 5.67 3.08
C GLY A 491 26.61 4.13 3.06
N PRO A 492 26.01 3.50 4.07
CA PRO A 492 25.85 2.04 4.10
C PRO A 492 24.93 1.53 2.99
N VAL A 493 24.91 0.21 2.78
CA VAL A 493 24.06 -0.44 1.78
C VAL A 493 23.25 -1.53 2.48
N TRP A 494 21.92 -1.53 2.24
CA TRP A 494 21.04 -2.64 2.57
C TRP A 494 20.69 -3.42 1.31
N TYR A 495 20.78 -4.74 1.36
CA TYR A 495 20.58 -5.64 0.22
C TYR A 495 19.28 -6.43 0.36
N GLY A 496 18.51 -6.50 -0.72
CA GLY A 496 17.30 -7.33 -0.80
C GLY A 496 16.04 -6.62 -0.28
N GLU A 497 15.08 -7.42 0.21
CA GLU A 497 13.80 -6.90 0.66
C GLU A 497 13.93 -6.05 1.95
N LEU A 498 13.08 -5.04 2.06
CA LEU A 498 12.82 -4.36 3.30
C LEU A 498 11.60 -5.03 3.96
N TYR A 499 11.86 -6.16 4.63
CA TYR A 499 10.83 -6.97 5.26
C TYR A 499 10.30 -6.27 6.52
N PHE A 500 8.97 -6.15 6.61
CA PHE A 500 8.31 -5.60 7.78
C PHE A 500 7.93 -6.72 8.75
N GLU A 501 8.52 -6.71 9.94
CA GLU A 501 8.34 -7.73 10.98
C GLU A 501 7.06 -7.52 11.80
N TYR A 502 6.03 -7.00 11.18
CA TYR A 502 4.72 -6.77 11.75
C TYR A 502 3.68 -6.87 10.63
N HIS A 503 2.37 -6.75 10.89
CA HIS A 503 1.29 -6.74 9.90
C HIS A 503 1.32 -7.92 8.91
N ARG A 504 1.70 -9.11 9.36
CA ARG A 504 1.82 -10.32 8.52
C ARG A 504 0.46 -10.89 8.11
N GLY A 505 -0.61 -10.57 8.86
CA GLY A 505 -1.98 -10.94 8.54
C GLY A 505 -2.48 -10.32 7.24
N THR A 506 -1.91 -9.19 6.85
CA THR A 506 -2.21 -8.48 5.59
C THR A 506 -1.94 -9.32 4.34
N LEU A 507 -1.11 -10.34 4.44
CA LEU A 507 -0.87 -11.30 3.36
C LEU A 507 -2.08 -12.23 3.11
N THR A 508 -3.06 -12.30 4.04
CA THR A 508 -4.15 -13.26 4.00
C THR A 508 -5.54 -12.64 4.18
N SER A 509 -5.68 -11.61 5.04
CA SER A 509 -6.97 -10.95 5.36
C SER A 509 -7.73 -10.51 4.12
N ILE A 510 -9.05 -10.69 4.10
CA ILE A 510 -9.96 -10.39 2.99
C ILE A 510 -9.49 -11.06 1.67
N GLY A 511 -9.40 -12.38 1.70
CA GLY A 511 -8.90 -13.19 0.57
C GLY A 511 -9.61 -12.96 -0.76
N LYS A 512 -10.90 -12.60 -0.75
CA LYS A 512 -11.68 -12.23 -1.94
C LYS A 512 -11.08 -11.03 -2.69
N ASN A 513 -10.73 -9.97 -1.96
CA ASN A 513 -10.15 -8.75 -2.54
C ASN A 513 -8.80 -9.05 -3.22
N LYS A 514 -7.96 -9.86 -2.58
CA LYS A 514 -6.67 -10.29 -3.15
C LYS A 514 -6.83 -11.09 -4.43
N LYS A 515 -7.83 -11.99 -4.47
CA LYS A 515 -8.16 -12.79 -5.68
C LYS A 515 -8.64 -11.88 -6.81
N ALA A 516 -9.56 -10.97 -6.51
CA ALA A 516 -10.10 -10.03 -7.50
C ALA A 516 -8.98 -9.10 -8.06
N ASN A 517 -8.07 -8.63 -7.21
CA ASN A 517 -6.91 -7.86 -7.66
C ASN A 517 -6.04 -8.65 -8.64
N ARG A 518 -5.60 -9.87 -8.27
CA ARG A 518 -4.75 -10.69 -9.14
C ARG A 518 -5.43 -11.01 -10.48
N GLN A 519 -6.70 -11.38 -10.43
CA GLN A 519 -7.49 -11.61 -11.64
C GLN A 519 -7.62 -10.35 -12.50
N GLY A 520 -7.87 -9.20 -11.88
CA GLY A 520 -7.97 -7.91 -12.55
C GLY A 520 -6.68 -7.50 -13.27
N GLU A 521 -5.53 -7.67 -12.61
CA GLU A 521 -4.21 -7.39 -13.19
C GLU A 521 -3.98 -8.19 -14.50
N PHE A 522 -4.15 -9.50 -14.46
CA PHE A 522 -3.98 -10.34 -15.64
C PHE A 522 -5.06 -10.15 -16.69
N PHE A 523 -6.28 -9.83 -16.28
CA PHE A 523 -7.39 -9.59 -17.19
C PHE A 523 -7.18 -8.33 -18.01
N LEU A 524 -6.78 -7.22 -17.38
CA LEU A 524 -6.48 -5.97 -18.09
C LEU A 524 -5.29 -6.13 -19.03
N GLN A 525 -4.20 -6.78 -18.60
CA GLN A 525 -3.08 -7.11 -19.50
C GLN A 525 -3.52 -7.98 -20.68
N THR A 526 -4.44 -8.92 -20.47
CA THR A 526 -4.97 -9.77 -21.55
C THR A 526 -5.75 -8.96 -22.58
N ILE A 527 -6.58 -8.01 -22.11
CA ILE A 527 -7.33 -7.10 -23.02
C ILE A 527 -6.35 -6.24 -23.83
N GLU A 528 -5.34 -5.66 -23.19
CA GLU A 528 -4.29 -4.86 -23.85
C GLU A 528 -3.58 -5.67 -24.93
N LYS A 529 -3.19 -6.91 -24.62
CA LYS A 529 -2.56 -7.83 -25.58
C LYS A 529 -3.46 -8.12 -26.78
N LEU A 530 -4.74 -8.43 -26.53
CA LEU A 530 -5.72 -8.68 -27.60
C LEU A 530 -5.88 -7.46 -28.53
N TYR A 531 -6.05 -6.26 -27.97
CA TYR A 531 -6.17 -5.04 -28.78
C TYR A 531 -4.88 -4.70 -29.53
N SER A 532 -3.74 -4.88 -28.90
CA SER A 532 -2.42 -4.64 -29.52
C SER A 532 -2.16 -5.53 -30.73
N ILE A 533 -2.63 -6.79 -30.68
CA ILE A 533 -2.44 -7.76 -31.75
C ILE A 533 -3.52 -7.58 -32.83
N CYS A 534 -4.78 -7.44 -32.43
CA CYS A 534 -5.92 -7.54 -33.33
C CYS A 534 -6.43 -6.21 -33.85
N ALA A 535 -6.28 -5.15 -33.11
CA ALA A 535 -6.98 -3.88 -33.37
C ALA A 535 -6.29 -2.64 -32.79
N ILE A 536 -4.96 -2.52 -32.95
CA ILE A 536 -4.19 -1.43 -32.35
C ILE A 536 -4.75 -0.04 -32.73
N ASN A 537 -5.30 0.12 -33.96
CA ASN A 537 -5.92 1.36 -34.43
C ASN A 537 -7.26 1.68 -33.71
N ARG A 538 -7.83 0.74 -32.97
CA ARG A 538 -9.06 0.89 -32.18
C ARG A 538 -8.80 0.61 -30.70
N TYR A 539 -7.54 0.76 -30.28
CA TYR A 539 -7.14 0.52 -28.90
C TYR A 539 -7.88 1.50 -27.97
N PRO A 540 -8.64 1.01 -26.97
CA PRO A 540 -9.50 1.83 -26.14
C PRO A 540 -8.68 2.44 -24.98
N GLN A 541 -7.77 3.37 -25.31
CA GLN A 541 -6.78 3.95 -24.41
C GLN A 541 -7.43 4.55 -23.15
N ALA A 542 -8.45 5.38 -23.34
CA ALA A 542 -9.09 6.11 -22.23
C ALA A 542 -9.86 5.15 -21.29
N GLU A 543 -10.55 4.18 -21.85
CA GLU A 543 -11.31 3.19 -21.08
C GLU A 543 -10.36 2.28 -20.29
N LEU A 544 -9.27 1.82 -20.89
CA LEU A 544 -8.27 1.00 -20.22
C LEU A 544 -7.53 1.78 -19.12
N GLU A 545 -7.20 3.04 -19.37
CA GLU A 545 -6.60 3.92 -18.35
C GLU A 545 -7.52 4.07 -17.14
N GLN A 546 -8.83 4.24 -17.35
CA GLN A 546 -9.81 4.33 -16.27
C GLN A 546 -9.88 3.02 -15.47
N LEU A 547 -9.91 1.87 -16.17
CA LEU A 547 -9.95 0.56 -15.51
C LEU A 547 -8.66 0.28 -14.73
N TRP A 548 -7.50 0.64 -15.29
CA TRP A 548 -6.23 0.55 -14.58
C TRP A 548 -6.23 1.46 -13.33
N LYS A 549 -6.62 2.72 -13.44
CA LYS A 549 -6.68 3.64 -12.28
C LYS A 549 -7.63 3.15 -11.20
N GLN A 550 -8.75 2.52 -11.56
CA GLN A 550 -9.67 1.89 -10.61
C GLN A 550 -9.01 0.69 -9.90
N LEU A 551 -8.32 -0.19 -10.64
CA LEU A 551 -7.56 -1.30 -10.07
C LEU A 551 -6.44 -0.78 -9.14
N LEU A 552 -5.66 0.20 -9.59
CA LEU A 552 -4.57 0.80 -8.84
C LEU A 552 -5.04 1.49 -7.56
N PHE A 553 -6.22 2.10 -7.56
CA PHE A 553 -6.84 2.65 -6.34
C PHE A 553 -7.05 1.56 -5.29
N ASN A 554 -7.58 0.40 -5.70
CA ASN A 554 -7.85 -0.73 -4.80
C ASN A 554 -6.56 -1.44 -4.32
N GLN A 555 -5.38 -1.07 -4.82
CA GLN A 555 -4.08 -1.51 -4.32
C GLN A 555 -3.53 -0.62 -3.19
N PHE A 556 -4.29 0.39 -2.75
CA PHE A 556 -3.93 1.21 -1.59
C PHE A 556 -3.65 0.33 -0.37
N HIS A 557 -2.68 0.75 0.47
CA HIS A 557 -2.09 -0.10 1.53
C HIS A 557 -3.04 -0.51 2.65
N ASP A 558 -4.23 0.06 2.77
CA ASP A 558 -5.29 -0.41 3.67
C ASP A 558 -6.47 -1.08 2.94
N ILE A 559 -6.51 -1.05 1.60
CA ILE A 559 -7.56 -1.75 0.85
C ILE A 559 -7.10 -3.16 0.49
N LEU A 560 -6.04 -3.31 -0.31
CA LEU A 560 -5.54 -4.61 -0.76
C LEU A 560 -5.10 -5.52 0.40
N PRO A 561 -4.42 -5.03 1.43
CA PRO A 561 -4.04 -5.80 2.61
C PRO A 561 -5.19 -6.39 3.42
N GLY A 562 -6.37 -5.80 3.37
CA GLY A 562 -7.52 -6.34 4.11
C GLY A 562 -7.78 -5.65 5.45
N SER A 563 -7.34 -4.41 5.62
CA SER A 563 -7.30 -3.68 6.88
C SER A 563 -8.33 -2.53 6.99
N SER A 564 -9.31 -2.50 6.09
CA SER A 564 -10.37 -1.50 6.07
C SER A 564 -11.69 -2.02 6.67
N ILE A 565 -12.65 -1.11 6.82
CA ILE A 565 -14.02 -1.40 7.27
C ILE A 565 -14.85 -2.09 6.17
N LYS A 566 -15.98 -2.70 6.57
CA LYS A 566 -16.90 -3.40 5.67
C LYS A 566 -17.33 -2.57 4.46
N GLU A 567 -17.68 -1.32 4.68
CA GLU A 567 -18.19 -0.42 3.64
C GLU A 567 -17.18 -0.20 2.51
N VAL A 568 -15.89 -0.26 2.82
CA VAL A 568 -14.81 -0.21 1.81
C VAL A 568 -14.84 -1.47 0.94
N TYR A 569 -14.99 -2.66 1.53
CA TYR A 569 -15.02 -3.92 0.77
C TYR A 569 -16.31 -4.11 0.00
N ASP A 570 -17.46 -3.63 0.50
CA ASP A 570 -18.70 -3.56 -0.28
C ASP A 570 -18.52 -2.70 -1.55
N GLN A 571 -17.76 -1.62 -1.46
CA GLN A 571 -17.42 -0.78 -2.61
C GLN A 571 -16.43 -1.47 -3.56
N THR A 572 -15.36 -2.06 -3.04
CA THR A 572 -14.36 -2.75 -3.88
C THR A 572 -14.95 -3.92 -4.63
N ASP A 573 -15.85 -4.69 -4.02
CA ASP A 573 -16.55 -5.79 -4.69
C ASP A 573 -17.35 -5.29 -5.92
N GLN A 574 -18.05 -4.16 -5.77
CA GLN A 574 -18.78 -3.52 -6.87
C GLN A 574 -17.83 -3.00 -7.96
N GLU A 575 -16.71 -2.40 -7.57
CA GLU A 575 -15.72 -1.85 -8.49
C GLU A 575 -15.02 -2.94 -9.29
N TYR A 576 -14.66 -4.07 -8.69
CA TYR A 576 -14.10 -5.21 -9.40
C TYR A 576 -15.13 -5.85 -10.34
N GLN A 577 -16.40 -6.01 -9.92
CA GLN A 577 -17.45 -6.49 -10.81
C GLN A 577 -17.60 -5.56 -12.04
N GLN A 578 -17.63 -4.24 -11.84
CA GLN A 578 -17.68 -3.27 -12.94
C GLN A 578 -16.46 -3.34 -13.86
N LEU A 579 -15.26 -3.58 -13.31
CA LEU A 579 -14.03 -3.76 -14.07
C LEU A 579 -14.13 -4.96 -15.00
N PHE A 580 -14.57 -6.12 -14.47
CA PHE A 580 -14.74 -7.33 -15.26
C PHE A 580 -15.85 -7.18 -16.31
N ASP A 581 -17.00 -6.59 -15.95
CA ASP A 581 -18.11 -6.38 -16.89
C ASP A 581 -17.73 -5.47 -18.06
N LYS A 582 -17.02 -4.34 -17.76
CA LYS A 582 -16.52 -3.43 -18.78
C LYS A 582 -15.44 -4.09 -19.66
N GLY A 583 -14.52 -4.81 -19.03
CA GLY A 583 -13.48 -5.56 -19.73
C GLY A 583 -14.05 -6.63 -20.67
N CYS A 584 -15.06 -7.39 -20.26
CA CYS A 584 -15.77 -8.33 -21.13
C CYS A 584 -16.37 -7.62 -22.34
N LYS A 585 -17.03 -6.46 -22.16
CA LYS A 585 -17.55 -5.65 -23.27
C LYS A 585 -16.47 -5.18 -24.22
N LEU A 586 -15.28 -4.83 -23.72
CA LEU A 586 -14.14 -4.49 -24.57
C LEU A 586 -13.70 -5.70 -25.42
N ILE A 587 -13.66 -6.91 -24.86
CA ILE A 587 -13.34 -8.13 -25.61
C ILE A 587 -14.43 -8.39 -26.68
N GLU A 588 -15.72 -8.29 -26.32
CA GLU A 588 -16.83 -8.43 -27.25
C GLU A 588 -16.79 -7.43 -28.42
N ALA A 589 -16.37 -6.19 -28.14
CA ALA A 589 -16.24 -5.13 -29.17
C ALA A 589 -15.13 -5.39 -30.22
N LEU A 590 -14.22 -6.34 -29.96
CA LEU A 590 -13.25 -6.78 -30.97
C LEU A 590 -13.93 -7.52 -32.14
N ILE A 591 -15.16 -8.02 -31.99
CA ILE A 591 -15.90 -8.79 -32.99
C ILE A 591 -16.61 -7.83 -33.94
N PRO A 592 -16.39 -7.93 -35.27
CA PRO A 592 -17.25 -7.23 -36.22
C PRO A 592 -18.67 -7.85 -36.20
N ALA A 593 -19.71 -7.01 -36.10
CA ALA A 593 -21.11 -7.45 -35.99
C ALA A 593 -21.56 -8.41 -37.11
N ALA A 594 -20.96 -8.34 -38.31
CA ALA A 594 -21.22 -9.21 -39.43
C ALA A 594 -20.65 -10.66 -39.23
N GLN A 595 -19.72 -10.89 -38.36
CA GLN A 595 -19.07 -12.18 -38.10
C GLN A 595 -19.68 -12.93 -36.89
N ALA A 596 -20.42 -12.24 -36.05
CA ALA A 596 -21.05 -12.86 -34.87
C ALA A 596 -22.16 -13.87 -35.23
N ALA A 597 -22.77 -13.77 -36.42
CA ALA A 597 -23.91 -14.59 -36.81
C ALA A 597 -23.53 -15.95 -37.44
N GLU A 598 -22.28 -16.18 -37.86
CA GLU A 598 -21.87 -17.38 -38.63
C GLU A 598 -20.95 -18.37 -37.92
N ALA A 599 -20.54 -18.11 -36.69
CA ALA A 599 -19.44 -18.82 -36.03
C ALA A 599 -19.95 -20.06 -35.26
N LYS A 600 -19.78 -21.24 -35.83
CA LYS A 600 -19.84 -22.54 -35.11
C LYS A 600 -18.47 -23.00 -34.60
N SER A 601 -17.53 -22.12 -34.32
CA SER A 601 -16.18 -22.49 -33.86
C SER A 601 -15.73 -21.65 -32.69
N TRP A 602 -15.01 -22.25 -31.75
CA TRP A 602 -14.36 -21.51 -30.65
C TRP A 602 -12.93 -21.16 -31.04
N HIS A 603 -12.51 -19.95 -30.71
CA HIS A 603 -11.15 -19.51 -30.81
C HIS A 603 -10.53 -19.48 -29.41
N VAL A 604 -9.44 -20.21 -29.21
CA VAL A 604 -8.75 -20.32 -27.92
C VAL A 604 -7.45 -19.52 -28.02
N PHE A 605 -7.34 -18.46 -27.26
CA PHE A 605 -6.19 -17.57 -27.21
C PHE A 605 -5.27 -17.89 -26.04
N ASN A 606 -3.96 -18.01 -26.29
CA ASN A 606 -2.93 -18.04 -25.27
C ASN A 606 -2.45 -16.62 -24.98
N PRO A 607 -2.79 -15.99 -23.85
CA PRO A 607 -2.38 -14.61 -23.53
C PRO A 607 -0.95 -14.50 -22.97
N LEU A 608 -0.26 -15.64 -22.73
CA LEU A 608 1.14 -15.64 -22.31
C LEU A 608 2.06 -15.49 -23.52
N GLY A 609 3.27 -14.93 -23.28
CA GLY A 609 4.31 -14.83 -24.28
C GLY A 609 5.03 -16.16 -24.58
N GLN A 610 4.84 -17.17 -23.73
CA GLN A 610 5.49 -18.47 -23.83
C GLN A 610 4.57 -19.52 -24.45
N GLU A 611 5.17 -20.52 -25.11
CA GLU A 611 4.46 -21.72 -25.55
C GLU A 611 4.02 -22.53 -24.33
N ARG A 612 2.80 -23.07 -24.39
CA ARG A 612 2.27 -23.94 -23.32
C ARG A 612 1.23 -24.94 -23.82
N THR A 613 0.94 -25.93 -23.00
CA THR A 613 -0.26 -26.75 -23.14
C THR A 613 -1.49 -25.93 -22.70
N GLY A 614 -2.51 -25.83 -23.55
CA GLY A 614 -3.78 -25.19 -23.22
C GLY A 614 -4.78 -26.19 -22.65
N LEU A 615 -5.37 -25.89 -21.50
CA LEU A 615 -6.52 -26.61 -20.94
C LEU A 615 -7.75 -25.74 -21.09
N VAL A 616 -8.75 -26.23 -21.85
CA VAL A 616 -9.97 -25.47 -22.17
C VAL A 616 -11.17 -26.23 -21.68
N TYR A 617 -12.07 -25.55 -20.98
CA TYR A 617 -13.38 -26.08 -20.59
C TYR A 617 -14.45 -25.51 -21.54
N LEU A 618 -15.22 -26.40 -22.19
CA LEU A 618 -16.32 -26.02 -23.06
C LEU A 618 -17.63 -26.48 -22.43
N ASP A 619 -18.59 -25.59 -22.28
CA ASP A 619 -19.88 -25.85 -21.64
C ASP A 619 -20.87 -26.58 -22.58
N ASP A 620 -20.50 -26.74 -23.86
CA ASP A 620 -21.35 -27.38 -24.85
C ASP A 620 -21.23 -28.91 -24.79
N GLN A 621 -22.33 -29.59 -25.00
CA GLN A 621 -22.39 -31.07 -25.07
C GLN A 621 -21.88 -31.65 -26.42
N THR A 622 -21.19 -30.81 -27.20
CA THR A 622 -20.57 -31.20 -28.47
C THR A 622 -19.15 -31.69 -28.28
N GLY A 623 -18.66 -32.54 -29.19
CA GLY A 623 -17.22 -32.83 -29.30
C GLY A 623 -16.50 -31.79 -30.16
N ILE A 624 -15.21 -31.99 -30.38
CA ILE A 624 -14.38 -31.16 -31.30
C ILE A 624 -13.90 -32.02 -32.46
N LYS A 625 -13.68 -31.38 -33.62
CA LYS A 625 -13.17 -32.04 -34.86
C LYS A 625 -11.67 -32.33 -34.79
N GLU A 626 -10.93 -31.45 -34.10
CA GLU A 626 -9.47 -31.50 -33.96
C GLU A 626 -9.08 -32.77 -33.16
N ALA A 627 -7.98 -33.39 -33.52
CA ALA A 627 -7.47 -34.59 -32.88
C ALA A 627 -6.71 -34.28 -31.56
N TYR A 628 -7.36 -33.55 -30.66
CA TYR A 628 -6.87 -33.28 -29.33
C TYR A 628 -7.44 -34.24 -28.31
N LEU A 629 -6.73 -34.47 -27.19
CA LEU A 629 -7.30 -35.24 -26.08
C LEU A 629 -8.47 -34.48 -25.49
N THR A 630 -9.55 -35.21 -25.27
CA THR A 630 -10.79 -34.69 -24.70
C THR A 630 -11.29 -35.58 -23.59
N GLN A 631 -11.87 -34.97 -22.56
CA GLN A 631 -12.42 -35.67 -21.41
C GLN A 631 -13.69 -34.95 -20.92
N ARG A 632 -14.75 -35.73 -20.62
CA ARG A 632 -15.89 -35.17 -19.85
C ARG A 632 -15.52 -35.09 -18.41
N THR A 633 -15.72 -33.90 -17.83
CA THR A 633 -15.48 -33.61 -16.42
C THR A 633 -16.66 -34.07 -15.57
N TYR A 634 -16.45 -34.14 -14.26
CA TYR A 634 -17.47 -34.51 -13.28
C TYR A 634 -18.70 -33.57 -13.25
N ASP A 635 -18.55 -32.32 -13.73
CA ASP A 635 -19.61 -31.29 -13.87
C ASP A 635 -20.15 -31.17 -15.30
N ASP A 636 -19.92 -32.18 -16.10
CA ASP A 636 -20.43 -32.38 -17.49
C ASP A 636 -19.92 -31.36 -18.52
N ARG A 637 -18.81 -30.70 -18.27
CA ARG A 637 -18.09 -29.87 -19.27
C ARG A 637 -17.16 -30.75 -20.11
N LEU A 638 -16.80 -30.27 -21.30
CA LEU A 638 -15.76 -30.89 -22.12
C LEU A 638 -14.41 -30.25 -21.84
N LEU A 639 -13.50 -31.01 -21.22
CA LEU A 639 -12.11 -30.61 -21.07
C LEU A 639 -11.31 -31.00 -22.33
N VAL A 640 -10.62 -30.01 -22.92
CA VAL A 640 -9.79 -30.20 -24.11
C VAL A 640 -8.33 -29.86 -23.75
N LYS A 641 -7.40 -30.76 -24.03
CA LYS A 641 -5.95 -30.56 -23.89
C LYS A 641 -5.35 -30.21 -25.25
N ILE A 642 -5.02 -28.95 -25.47
CA ILE A 642 -4.39 -28.45 -26.70
C ILE A 642 -2.87 -28.43 -26.50
N PRO A 643 -2.09 -29.29 -27.16
CA PRO A 643 -0.64 -29.31 -27.03
C PRO A 643 -0.02 -28.11 -27.76
N ALA A 644 1.12 -27.62 -27.25
CA ALA A 644 2.02 -26.67 -27.91
C ALA A 644 1.30 -25.44 -28.53
N MET A 645 0.55 -24.70 -27.69
CA MET A 645 0.04 -23.38 -28.07
C MET A 645 1.15 -22.38 -27.98
N ALA A 646 1.59 -21.82 -29.10
CA ALA A 646 2.57 -20.74 -29.12
C ALA A 646 2.11 -19.54 -28.28
N GLY A 647 3.05 -18.72 -27.80
CA GLY A 647 2.72 -17.52 -27.06
C GLY A 647 1.98 -16.48 -27.91
N LEU A 648 1.03 -15.77 -27.33
CA LEU A 648 0.23 -14.75 -28.03
C LEU A 648 -0.34 -15.27 -29.35
N SER A 649 -0.85 -16.51 -29.36
CA SER A 649 -1.42 -17.18 -30.52
C SER A 649 -2.82 -17.71 -30.25
N CYS A 650 -3.51 -18.13 -31.34
CA CYS A 650 -4.88 -18.63 -31.24
C CYS A 650 -5.01 -19.97 -31.94
N LYS A 651 -5.72 -20.91 -31.34
CA LYS A 651 -6.15 -22.15 -31.97
C LYS A 651 -7.66 -22.16 -32.16
N THR A 652 -8.11 -22.74 -33.27
CA THR A 652 -9.55 -22.87 -33.54
C THR A 652 -10.01 -24.27 -33.16
N LEU A 653 -11.13 -24.37 -32.46
CA LEU A 653 -11.83 -25.61 -32.13
C LEU A 653 -13.16 -25.62 -32.88
N THR A 654 -13.39 -26.66 -33.65
CA THR A 654 -14.61 -26.83 -34.49
C THR A 654 -15.54 -27.83 -33.82
N PRO A 655 -16.78 -27.47 -33.42
CA PRO A 655 -17.71 -28.37 -32.80
C PRO A 655 -18.20 -29.46 -33.75
N VAL A 656 -18.40 -30.68 -33.23
CA VAL A 656 -19.00 -31.79 -33.96
C VAL A 656 -20.08 -32.46 -33.10
N SER A 657 -21.06 -33.09 -33.74
CA SER A 657 -22.19 -33.72 -33.04
C SER A 657 -21.83 -34.99 -32.24
N ALA A 658 -20.62 -35.49 -32.33
CA ALA A 658 -20.15 -36.65 -31.59
C ALA A 658 -19.77 -36.26 -30.16
N VAL A 659 -20.50 -36.75 -29.20
CA VAL A 659 -20.22 -36.54 -27.78
C VAL A 659 -19.21 -37.59 -27.29
N PRO A 660 -18.05 -37.24 -26.77
CA PRO A 660 -17.20 -38.20 -26.08
C PRO A 660 -17.96 -38.81 -24.89
N GLN A 661 -18.01 -40.09 -24.79
CA GLN A 661 -18.63 -40.76 -23.64
C GLN A 661 -17.71 -40.63 -22.45
N SER A 662 -18.18 -40.03 -21.34
CA SER A 662 -17.48 -40.09 -20.06
C SER A 662 -17.86 -41.36 -19.29
N LYS A 663 -16.92 -41.97 -18.62
CA LYS A 663 -17.22 -42.78 -17.46
C LYS A 663 -17.38 -41.82 -16.27
N GLN A 664 -18.60 -41.42 -15.96
CA GLN A 664 -18.88 -40.87 -14.63
C GLN A 664 -18.68 -42.00 -13.63
N VAL A 665 -17.66 -41.92 -12.82
CA VAL A 665 -17.33 -42.91 -11.81
C VAL A 665 -17.51 -42.21 -10.44
N ALA A 666 -18.68 -42.24 -9.86
CA ALA A 666 -18.85 -41.92 -8.45
C ALA A 666 -18.59 -43.21 -7.64
N MET A 667 -17.33 -43.43 -7.24
CA MET A 667 -16.96 -44.53 -6.36
C MET A 667 -16.43 -43.94 -5.04
N ARG A 668 -16.69 -44.65 -3.93
CA ARG A 668 -16.05 -44.31 -2.66
C ARG A 668 -14.52 -44.38 -2.81
N LEU A 669 -13.81 -43.37 -2.35
CA LEU A 669 -12.38 -43.40 -2.33
C LEU A 669 -11.91 -44.40 -1.27
N GLU A 670 -10.98 -45.25 -1.66
CA GLU A 670 -10.28 -46.20 -0.79
C GLU A 670 -9.08 -45.52 -0.08
N GLU A 671 -8.45 -46.21 0.86
CA GLU A 671 -7.22 -45.76 1.52
C GLU A 671 -6.03 -45.54 0.58
N SER A 672 -6.11 -46.07 -0.65
CA SER A 672 -5.09 -45.86 -1.68
C SER A 672 -5.74 -45.55 -3.04
N PHE A 673 -5.10 -44.70 -3.80
CA PHE A 673 -5.50 -44.35 -5.15
C PHE A 673 -4.26 -44.28 -6.05
N GLU A 674 -4.37 -44.75 -7.25
CA GLU A 674 -3.26 -44.77 -8.20
C GLU A 674 -3.67 -44.09 -9.51
N THR A 675 -2.87 -43.11 -9.94
CA THR A 675 -3.00 -42.42 -11.23
C THR A 675 -1.84 -42.83 -12.17
N VAL A 676 -1.78 -42.24 -13.35
CA VAL A 676 -0.65 -42.46 -14.28
C VAL A 676 0.67 -42.10 -13.62
N ASP A 677 0.75 -40.96 -12.93
CA ASP A 677 2.00 -40.37 -12.42
C ASP A 677 2.24 -40.64 -10.93
N PHE A 678 1.17 -40.85 -10.15
CA PHE A 678 1.27 -40.93 -8.69
C PHE A 678 0.60 -42.16 -8.11
N LYS A 679 1.18 -42.65 -6.99
CA LYS A 679 0.48 -43.53 -6.06
C LYS A 679 0.29 -42.78 -4.75
N VAL A 680 -0.97 -42.68 -4.31
CA VAL A 680 -1.39 -41.92 -3.13
C VAL A 680 -1.90 -42.88 -2.08
N ILE A 681 -1.51 -42.66 -0.81
CA ILE A 681 -2.05 -43.37 0.36
C ILE A 681 -2.57 -42.32 1.34
N PHE A 682 -3.77 -42.57 1.85
CA PHE A 682 -4.48 -41.69 2.77
C PHE A 682 -4.56 -42.33 4.18
N ASP A 683 -4.65 -41.48 5.20
CA ASP A 683 -5.03 -41.90 6.53
C ASP A 683 -6.57 -41.95 6.72
N GLU A 684 -7.03 -42.24 7.92
CA GLU A 684 -8.45 -42.31 8.29
C GLU A 684 -9.22 -41.00 8.14
N HIS A 685 -8.51 -39.86 8.02
CA HIS A 685 -9.04 -38.51 7.78
C HIS A 685 -8.90 -38.07 6.34
N PHE A 686 -8.46 -38.93 5.44
CA PHE A 686 -8.12 -38.64 4.05
C PHE A 686 -7.06 -37.54 3.91
N ASP A 687 -6.15 -37.40 4.87
CA ASP A 687 -4.90 -36.65 4.70
C ASP A 687 -3.89 -37.56 4.00
N ILE A 688 -3.05 -36.99 3.10
CA ILE A 688 -2.11 -37.77 2.30
C ILE A 688 -0.89 -38.13 3.15
N ILE A 689 -0.69 -39.42 3.45
CA ILE A 689 0.47 -39.92 4.22
C ILE A 689 1.59 -40.48 3.34
N SER A 690 1.32 -40.69 2.06
CA SER A 690 2.31 -41.05 1.05
C SER A 690 1.83 -40.55 -0.31
N LEU A 691 2.73 -39.88 -1.01
CA LEU A 691 2.57 -39.46 -2.39
C LEU A 691 3.82 -39.89 -3.16
N PHE A 692 3.76 -41.06 -3.76
CA PHE A 692 4.89 -41.61 -4.51
C PHE A 692 4.84 -41.15 -5.97
N ASP A 693 5.82 -40.36 -6.41
CA ASP A 693 6.02 -39.95 -7.80
C ASP A 693 6.62 -41.10 -8.61
N LYS A 694 5.76 -41.72 -9.44
CA LYS A 694 6.15 -42.88 -10.28
C LYS A 694 7.10 -42.48 -11.41
N ARG A 695 7.11 -41.20 -11.82
CA ARG A 695 7.99 -40.69 -12.89
C ARG A 695 9.44 -40.65 -12.42
N GLN A 696 9.65 -40.21 -11.17
CA GLN A 696 10.95 -40.05 -10.55
C GLN A 696 11.28 -41.15 -9.52
N GLN A 697 10.37 -42.14 -9.34
CA GLN A 697 10.52 -43.26 -8.39
C GLN A 697 10.86 -42.75 -6.97
N ARG A 698 10.11 -41.75 -6.50
CA ARG A 698 10.41 -41.02 -5.26
C ARG A 698 9.19 -40.75 -4.40
N GLU A 699 9.34 -40.90 -3.09
CA GLU A 699 8.35 -40.44 -2.11
C GLU A 699 8.49 -38.93 -1.89
N ILE A 700 7.35 -38.23 -1.85
CA ILE A 700 7.27 -36.78 -1.64
C ILE A 700 7.05 -36.46 -0.17
N VAL A 701 6.27 -37.28 0.54
CA VAL A 701 5.87 -37.01 1.93
C VAL A 701 6.91 -37.56 2.90
N PRO A 702 7.52 -36.73 3.76
CA PRO A 702 8.42 -37.22 4.79
C PRO A 702 7.72 -38.22 5.70
N LYS A 703 8.41 -39.26 6.13
CA LYS A 703 7.86 -40.32 6.97
C LYS A 703 7.22 -39.80 8.25
N GLY A 704 5.94 -40.06 8.43
CA GLY A 704 5.15 -39.67 9.60
C GLY A 704 4.47 -38.31 9.49
N GLU A 705 4.72 -37.56 8.43
CA GLU A 705 4.05 -36.31 8.11
C GLU A 705 2.76 -36.54 7.28
N ARG A 706 1.97 -35.48 7.08
CA ARG A 706 0.72 -35.46 6.33
C ARG A 706 0.72 -34.32 5.34
N LEU A 707 0.66 -34.62 4.05
CA LEU A 707 0.57 -33.62 3.00
C LEU A 707 -0.86 -33.17 2.79
N ASN A 708 -1.05 -31.88 2.53
CA ASN A 708 -2.34 -31.22 2.36
C ASN A 708 -3.24 -31.33 3.62
N GLN A 709 -2.61 -31.38 4.81
CA GLN A 709 -3.36 -31.31 6.04
C GLN A 709 -3.90 -29.89 6.27
N LEU A 710 -5.21 -29.77 6.39
CA LEU A 710 -5.85 -28.50 6.71
C LEU A 710 -5.87 -28.31 8.25
N VAL A 711 -5.33 -27.19 8.70
CA VAL A 711 -5.25 -26.86 10.14
C VAL A 711 -5.72 -25.44 10.36
N ALA A 712 -6.69 -25.26 11.24
CA ALA A 712 -7.06 -23.96 11.77
C ALA A 712 -6.21 -23.68 13.02
N TYR A 713 -5.71 -22.48 13.16
CA TYR A 713 -4.95 -22.03 14.32
C TYR A 713 -5.68 -20.91 15.02
N GLU A 714 -5.65 -20.88 16.35
CA GLU A 714 -6.13 -19.71 17.08
C GLU A 714 -5.28 -18.49 16.71
N ASP A 715 -5.95 -17.44 16.27
CA ASP A 715 -5.32 -16.22 15.76
C ASP A 715 -5.83 -15.02 16.56
N LEU A 716 -5.15 -14.75 17.66
CA LEU A 716 -5.43 -13.68 18.62
C LEU A 716 -4.18 -12.82 18.77
N PRO A 717 -3.87 -11.95 17.80
CA PRO A 717 -2.71 -11.07 17.89
C PRO A 717 -2.85 -10.08 19.06
N MET A 718 -1.72 -9.55 19.54
CA MET A 718 -1.69 -8.60 20.65
C MET A 718 -2.42 -7.31 20.31
N ASP A 719 -2.27 -6.83 19.08
CA ASP A 719 -2.87 -5.60 18.54
C ASP A 719 -3.24 -5.83 17.07
N TYR A 720 -4.04 -4.95 16.47
CA TYR A 720 -4.30 -4.87 15.03
C TYR A 720 -4.79 -6.18 14.40
N ASP A 721 -5.95 -6.65 14.81
CA ASP A 721 -6.48 -7.99 14.49
C ASP A 721 -6.45 -8.36 13.00
N ALA A 722 -6.88 -7.47 12.09
CA ALA A 722 -6.83 -7.75 10.65
C ALA A 722 -5.41 -7.71 10.07
N TRP A 723 -4.53 -6.90 10.66
CA TRP A 723 -3.16 -6.70 10.16
C TRP A 723 -2.19 -7.78 10.61
N ASP A 724 -2.33 -8.28 11.84
CA ASP A 724 -1.27 -9.06 12.48
C ASP A 724 -1.56 -10.55 12.54
N ILE A 725 -0.48 -11.32 12.50
CA ILE A 725 -0.36 -12.70 12.96
C ILE A 725 0.85 -12.72 13.86
N ASP A 726 0.68 -13.16 15.11
CA ASP A 726 1.77 -13.28 16.06
C ASP A 726 2.33 -14.71 16.09
N ILE A 727 3.65 -14.85 16.31
CA ILE A 727 4.36 -16.13 16.22
C ILE A 727 3.76 -17.23 17.10
N TYR A 728 3.09 -16.88 18.19
CA TYR A 728 2.51 -17.86 19.11
C TYR A 728 1.23 -18.55 18.58
N TYR A 729 0.66 -18.13 17.43
CA TYR A 729 -0.45 -18.83 16.79
C TYR A 729 -0.14 -20.33 16.62
N GLN A 730 1.12 -20.67 16.33
CA GLN A 730 1.60 -22.03 16.09
C GLN A 730 1.41 -22.97 17.28
N LYS A 731 1.16 -22.43 18.47
CA LYS A 731 1.02 -23.22 19.71
C LYS A 731 -0.36 -23.84 19.90
N LYS A 732 -1.37 -23.41 19.09
CA LYS A 732 -2.74 -23.88 19.29
C LYS A 732 -3.40 -24.29 17.97
N PRO A 733 -3.01 -25.44 17.40
CA PRO A 733 -3.56 -25.98 16.16
C PRO A 733 -4.85 -26.77 16.40
N TYR A 734 -5.78 -26.65 15.44
CA TYR A 734 -7.03 -27.42 15.34
C TYR A 734 -7.09 -28.11 13.97
N PRO A 735 -6.60 -29.37 13.82
CA PRO A 735 -6.66 -30.09 12.54
C PRO A 735 -8.11 -30.35 12.10
N VAL A 736 -8.40 -30.18 10.83
CA VAL A 736 -9.71 -30.44 10.21
C VAL A 736 -9.85 -31.93 9.94
N LYS A 737 -10.39 -32.67 10.90
CA LYS A 737 -10.44 -34.16 10.87
C LYS A 737 -11.75 -34.75 10.40
N GLN A 738 -12.88 -34.04 10.52
CA GLN A 738 -14.18 -34.60 10.20
C GLN A 738 -14.38 -34.66 8.67
N VAL A 739 -14.41 -35.86 8.13
CA VAL A 739 -14.70 -36.13 6.72
C VAL A 739 -16.15 -36.51 6.55
N LEU A 740 -16.85 -35.81 5.66
CA LEU A 740 -18.26 -36.11 5.30
C LEU A 740 -18.37 -37.08 4.13
N SER A 741 -17.52 -36.95 3.13
CA SER A 741 -17.40 -37.90 2.00
C SER A 741 -16.02 -37.79 1.35
N ALA A 742 -15.59 -38.90 0.76
CA ALA A 742 -14.41 -38.97 -0.10
C ALA A 742 -14.73 -39.87 -1.29
N GLU A 743 -14.59 -39.36 -2.51
CA GLU A 743 -15.08 -40.01 -3.74
C GLU A 743 -14.07 -39.83 -4.89
N VAL A 744 -13.95 -40.82 -5.74
CA VAL A 744 -13.40 -40.70 -7.09
C VAL A 744 -14.51 -40.20 -7.99
N VAL A 745 -14.44 -39.00 -8.51
CA VAL A 745 -15.52 -38.37 -9.29
C VAL A 745 -15.22 -38.34 -10.79
N GLU A 746 -13.95 -38.50 -11.19
CA GLU A 746 -13.53 -38.44 -12.59
C GLU A 746 -12.29 -39.30 -12.79
N GLN A 747 -12.29 -40.14 -13.82
CA GLN A 747 -11.11 -40.85 -14.32
C GLN A 747 -11.08 -40.73 -15.85
N GLY A 748 -9.94 -40.26 -16.40
CA GLY A 748 -9.87 -39.99 -17.83
C GLY A 748 -8.47 -39.95 -18.39
N GLU A 749 -8.33 -39.54 -19.65
CA GLU A 749 -7.05 -39.48 -20.33
C GLU A 749 -6.22 -38.23 -20.02
N ILE A 750 -6.88 -37.16 -19.56
CA ILE A 750 -6.24 -35.88 -19.25
C ILE A 750 -5.92 -35.78 -17.76
N ARG A 751 -6.87 -36.15 -16.91
CA ARG A 751 -6.73 -36.14 -15.46
C ARG A 751 -7.65 -37.13 -14.76
N ASP A 752 -7.28 -37.47 -13.54
CA ASP A 752 -8.17 -38.06 -12.54
C ASP A 752 -8.53 -37.05 -11.47
N THR A 753 -9.75 -37.13 -10.90
CA THR A 753 -10.23 -36.21 -9.90
C THR A 753 -10.83 -36.92 -8.69
N LEU A 754 -10.31 -36.59 -7.51
CA LEU A 754 -10.88 -36.97 -6.23
C LEU A 754 -11.65 -35.81 -5.64
N LYS A 755 -12.73 -36.08 -4.92
CA LYS A 755 -13.51 -35.08 -4.18
C LYS A 755 -13.58 -35.45 -2.72
N ILE A 756 -13.11 -34.57 -1.86
CA ILE A 756 -13.14 -34.72 -0.40
C ILE A 756 -13.97 -33.60 0.19
N LYS A 757 -14.96 -33.95 0.99
CA LYS A 757 -15.76 -32.99 1.77
C LYS A 757 -15.44 -33.15 3.25
N ARG A 758 -15.11 -32.01 3.88
CA ARG A 758 -14.81 -31.93 5.30
C ARG A 758 -15.73 -30.93 5.99
N GLN A 759 -15.88 -31.09 7.28
CA GLN A 759 -16.53 -30.14 8.18
C GLN A 759 -15.57 -29.74 9.30
N PHE A 760 -15.57 -28.47 9.64
CA PHE A 760 -14.87 -27.90 10.78
C PHE A 760 -15.85 -26.99 11.52
N GLU A 761 -16.28 -27.42 12.71
CA GLU A 761 -17.36 -26.76 13.44
C GLU A 761 -18.57 -26.50 12.50
N ASP A 762 -18.97 -25.22 12.33
CA ASP A 762 -20.06 -24.82 11.43
C ASP A 762 -19.62 -24.56 9.97
N SER A 763 -18.33 -24.74 9.68
CA SER A 763 -17.76 -24.48 8.35
C SER A 763 -17.64 -25.73 7.51
N PHE A 764 -17.79 -25.59 6.19
CA PHE A 764 -17.68 -26.69 5.24
C PHE A 764 -16.58 -26.46 4.22
N ILE A 765 -15.76 -27.49 3.99
CA ILE A 765 -14.65 -27.46 3.04
C ILE A 765 -14.85 -28.53 2.00
N LYS A 766 -14.78 -28.18 0.72
CA LYS A 766 -14.78 -29.08 -0.43
C LYS A 766 -13.50 -28.91 -1.19
N GLN A 767 -12.79 -30.00 -1.41
CA GLN A 767 -11.60 -30.01 -2.25
C GLN A 767 -11.79 -30.99 -3.39
N TRP A 768 -11.45 -30.55 -4.62
CA TRP A 768 -11.25 -31.42 -5.77
C TRP A 768 -9.73 -31.49 -6.01
N LEU A 769 -9.20 -32.72 -5.95
CA LEU A 769 -7.80 -33.00 -6.21
C LEU A 769 -7.68 -33.49 -7.65
N HIS A 770 -7.17 -32.64 -8.54
CA HIS A 770 -7.00 -32.92 -9.96
C HIS A 770 -5.58 -33.38 -10.24
N PHE A 771 -5.41 -34.66 -10.57
CA PHE A 771 -4.13 -35.26 -10.94
C PHE A 771 -3.97 -35.19 -12.46
N TYR A 772 -3.23 -34.22 -12.99
CA TYR A 772 -3.01 -34.06 -14.43
C TYR A 772 -1.94 -35.04 -14.94
N HIS A 773 -2.26 -35.84 -15.96
CA HIS A 773 -1.39 -36.86 -16.46
C HIS A 773 -0.22 -36.30 -17.25
N GLY A 774 0.99 -36.79 -16.94
CA GLY A 774 2.26 -36.47 -17.60
C GLY A 774 2.85 -35.12 -17.20
N THR A 775 2.32 -34.44 -16.17
CA THR A 775 2.78 -33.09 -15.81
C THR A 775 3.47 -33.01 -14.44
N GLY A 776 3.17 -33.93 -13.52
CA GLY A 776 3.61 -33.81 -12.10
C GLY A 776 2.83 -32.83 -11.28
N ARG A 777 1.75 -32.28 -11.82
CA ARG A 777 0.93 -31.25 -11.17
C ARG A 777 -0.35 -31.85 -10.60
N ILE A 778 -0.64 -31.46 -9.37
CA ILE A 778 -1.87 -31.78 -8.65
C ILE A 778 -2.51 -30.46 -8.22
N ASP A 779 -3.69 -30.13 -8.71
CA ASP A 779 -4.42 -28.94 -8.26
C ASP A 779 -5.37 -29.30 -7.12
N PHE A 780 -5.39 -28.48 -6.08
CA PHE A 780 -6.33 -28.51 -4.98
C PHE A 780 -7.36 -27.39 -5.18
N GLU A 781 -8.33 -27.61 -6.07
CA GLU A 781 -9.44 -26.67 -6.24
C GLU A 781 -10.31 -26.72 -4.98
N THR A 782 -10.43 -25.62 -4.29
CA THR A 782 -10.97 -25.56 -2.92
C THR A 782 -12.10 -24.55 -2.83
N THR A 783 -13.23 -25.00 -2.29
CA THR A 783 -14.35 -24.16 -1.88
C THR A 783 -14.54 -24.30 -0.38
N VAL A 784 -14.55 -23.18 0.33
CA VAL A 784 -14.77 -23.12 1.78
C VAL A 784 -15.95 -22.21 2.08
N ASP A 785 -16.94 -22.73 2.79
CA ASP A 785 -18.00 -21.94 3.42
C ASP A 785 -17.61 -21.75 4.89
N TRP A 786 -17.00 -20.57 5.21
CA TRP A 786 -16.33 -20.31 6.47
C TRP A 786 -17.19 -19.51 7.43
N HIS A 787 -17.33 -19.97 8.68
CA HIS A 787 -18.17 -19.38 9.71
C HIS A 787 -17.44 -19.20 11.05
N GLN A 788 -16.11 -19.18 11.03
CA GLN A 788 -15.31 -19.04 12.25
C GLN A 788 -14.69 -17.66 12.34
N HIS A 789 -14.45 -17.19 13.56
CA HIS A 789 -13.78 -15.91 13.84
C HIS A 789 -12.45 -16.16 14.53
N GLN A 790 -11.48 -15.29 14.31
CA GLN A 790 -10.15 -15.29 14.93
C GLN A 790 -9.45 -16.64 14.80
N LEU A 791 -9.57 -17.24 13.63
CA LEU A 791 -8.85 -18.45 13.24
C LEU A 791 -8.12 -18.24 11.91
N LEU A 792 -6.89 -18.75 11.85
CA LEU A 792 -6.06 -18.80 10.66
C LEU A 792 -6.10 -20.23 10.07
N LEU A 793 -6.77 -20.44 8.95
CA LEU A 793 -6.78 -21.71 8.24
C LEU A 793 -5.56 -21.82 7.33
N LYS A 794 -4.78 -22.89 7.48
CA LYS A 794 -3.58 -23.17 6.66
C LYS A 794 -3.65 -24.58 6.05
N ALA A 795 -3.02 -24.74 4.88
CA ALA A 795 -2.65 -26.02 4.32
C ALA A 795 -1.18 -26.31 4.62
N LEU A 796 -0.91 -27.43 5.28
CA LEU A 796 0.44 -27.88 5.57
C LEU A 796 0.92 -28.87 4.50
N LEU A 797 2.08 -28.59 3.92
CA LEU A 797 2.65 -29.29 2.77
C LEU A 797 4.09 -29.71 3.10
N PRO A 798 4.27 -30.81 3.86
CA PRO A 798 5.59 -31.38 4.12
C PRO A 798 6.12 -32.06 2.87
N ILE A 799 7.41 -31.84 2.57
CA ILE A 799 8.07 -32.24 1.32
C ILE A 799 9.44 -32.83 1.66
N ASP A 800 9.71 -34.07 1.25
CA ASP A 800 10.97 -34.76 1.49
C ASP A 800 12.07 -34.31 0.54
N VAL A 801 12.49 -33.05 0.71
CA VAL A 801 13.58 -32.38 -0.02
C VAL A 801 14.54 -31.77 0.98
N ASN A 802 15.85 -32.01 0.78
CA ASN A 802 16.89 -31.51 1.66
C ASN A 802 17.45 -30.17 1.15
N THR A 803 16.96 -29.06 1.71
CA THR A 803 17.43 -27.73 1.41
C THR A 803 17.40 -26.82 2.66
N LEU A 804 18.25 -25.81 2.67
CA LEU A 804 18.27 -24.78 3.73
C LEU A 804 17.62 -23.46 3.29
N GLU A 805 17.19 -23.39 2.03
CA GLU A 805 16.57 -22.20 1.45
C GLU A 805 15.33 -22.59 0.65
N ALA A 806 14.28 -21.80 0.76
CA ALA A 806 13.13 -21.83 -0.14
C ALA A 806 13.22 -20.66 -1.13
N THR A 807 12.82 -20.90 -2.37
CA THR A 807 12.73 -19.85 -3.39
C THR A 807 11.30 -19.35 -3.48
N PHE A 808 11.13 -18.04 -3.37
CA PHE A 808 9.83 -17.35 -3.43
C PHE A 808 9.74 -16.48 -4.69
N ASP A 809 8.66 -16.62 -5.43
CA ASP A 809 8.33 -15.69 -6.51
C ASP A 809 8.00 -14.31 -5.94
N ILE A 810 8.58 -13.27 -6.54
CA ILE A 810 8.28 -11.87 -6.28
C ILE A 810 8.04 -11.12 -7.60
N GLN A 811 7.87 -9.82 -7.56
CA GLN A 811 7.73 -8.97 -8.74
C GLN A 811 8.99 -9.06 -9.61
N PHE A 812 8.81 -9.42 -10.89
CA PHE A 812 9.89 -9.49 -11.89
C PHE A 812 11.10 -10.34 -11.51
N GLY A 813 10.96 -11.30 -10.59
CA GLY A 813 12.07 -12.12 -10.17
C GLY A 813 11.73 -13.04 -9.01
N GLN A 814 12.75 -13.40 -8.24
CA GLN A 814 12.61 -14.31 -7.11
C GLN A 814 13.58 -13.93 -5.99
N VAL A 815 13.28 -14.38 -4.78
CA VAL A 815 14.17 -14.26 -3.62
C VAL A 815 14.29 -15.61 -2.92
N LYS A 816 15.45 -15.86 -2.31
CA LYS A 816 15.68 -17.01 -1.44
C LYS A 816 15.52 -16.60 0.01
N ARG A 817 14.84 -17.43 0.79
CA ARG A 817 14.67 -17.23 2.22
C ARG A 817 15.05 -18.52 2.97
N PRO A 818 15.72 -18.43 4.13
CA PRO A 818 16.08 -19.62 4.90
C PRO A 818 14.84 -20.37 5.40
N VAL A 819 14.93 -21.69 5.44
CA VAL A 819 13.89 -22.59 6.00
C VAL A 819 14.19 -22.95 7.46
N HIS A 820 15.06 -22.24 8.14
CA HIS A 820 15.48 -22.42 9.51
C HIS A 820 15.32 -21.12 10.32
N GLN A 821 15.43 -21.19 11.62
CA GLN A 821 15.26 -20.07 12.56
C GLN A 821 16.53 -19.82 13.37
N ASN A 822 17.71 -19.81 12.71
CA ASN A 822 19.00 -19.72 13.40
C ASN A 822 19.26 -18.32 13.99
N THR A 823 18.71 -17.27 13.39
CA THR A 823 18.85 -15.89 13.84
C THR A 823 17.48 -15.26 14.14
N THR A 824 17.49 -14.13 14.84
CA THR A 824 16.25 -13.38 15.09
C THR A 824 15.63 -12.87 13.79
N TRP A 825 16.44 -12.58 12.76
CA TRP A 825 15.99 -12.21 11.42
C TRP A 825 15.26 -13.37 10.71
N ASP A 826 15.76 -14.60 10.87
CA ASP A 826 15.10 -15.79 10.31
C ASP A 826 13.80 -16.09 11.06
N GLN A 827 13.85 -16.02 12.40
CA GLN A 827 12.68 -16.23 13.25
C GLN A 827 11.56 -15.23 12.94
N ALA A 828 11.89 -13.99 12.67
CA ALA A 828 10.92 -12.94 12.35
C ALA A 828 10.11 -13.24 11.08
N ARG A 829 10.65 -14.05 10.15
CA ARG A 829 10.02 -14.41 8.87
C ARG A 829 9.12 -15.63 8.94
N PHE A 830 8.43 -15.84 10.06
CA PHE A 830 7.51 -16.97 10.24
C PHE A 830 6.23 -16.88 9.38
N GLU A 831 6.01 -15.80 8.68
CA GLU A 831 5.03 -15.61 7.60
C GLU A 831 5.63 -14.63 6.59
N SER A 832 5.66 -14.99 5.31
CA SER A 832 6.31 -14.22 4.24
C SER A 832 5.48 -14.21 2.98
N CYS A 833 5.61 -13.14 2.18
CA CYS A 833 4.90 -13.01 0.91
C CYS A 833 5.56 -13.86 -0.17
N GLY A 834 4.75 -14.68 -0.85
CA GLY A 834 5.06 -15.29 -2.15
C GLY A 834 4.00 -14.88 -3.15
N GLN A 835 4.40 -14.51 -4.38
CA GLN A 835 3.43 -14.07 -5.39
C GLN A 835 2.66 -15.27 -5.98
N LYS A 836 3.25 -16.00 -6.91
CA LYS A 836 2.57 -17.08 -7.63
C LYS A 836 3.02 -18.46 -7.20
N TRP A 837 4.22 -18.57 -6.64
CA TRP A 837 4.79 -19.87 -6.24
C TRP A 837 5.86 -19.74 -5.15
N VAL A 838 6.08 -20.87 -4.45
CA VAL A 838 7.20 -21.11 -3.52
C VAL A 838 7.74 -22.49 -3.80
N ASP A 839 9.08 -22.65 -3.85
CA ASP A 839 9.76 -23.89 -4.22
C ASP A 839 10.74 -24.36 -3.17
N LEU A 840 10.77 -25.66 -2.95
CA LEU A 840 11.84 -26.39 -2.27
C LEU A 840 12.51 -27.36 -3.26
N SER A 841 13.77 -27.10 -3.60
CA SER A 841 14.54 -27.96 -4.49
C SER A 841 15.86 -28.38 -3.88
N GLU A 842 16.26 -29.60 -4.18
CA GLU A 842 17.63 -30.12 -4.08
C GLU A 842 18.21 -30.33 -5.48
N GLY A 843 19.42 -30.91 -5.62
CA GLY A 843 20.13 -30.90 -6.89
C GLY A 843 19.43 -31.58 -8.08
N ASN A 844 18.57 -32.56 -7.86
CA ASN A 844 17.92 -33.34 -8.92
C ASN A 844 16.40 -33.49 -8.78
N TYR A 845 15.79 -32.86 -7.76
CA TYR A 845 14.36 -32.96 -7.52
C TYR A 845 13.83 -31.76 -6.73
N GLY A 846 12.64 -31.32 -7.02
CA GLY A 846 11.97 -30.27 -6.29
C GLY A 846 10.45 -30.39 -6.28
N VAL A 847 9.84 -29.63 -5.40
CA VAL A 847 8.39 -29.47 -5.33
C VAL A 847 8.06 -28.00 -5.13
N SER A 848 7.32 -27.47 -6.08
CA SER A 848 6.79 -26.10 -6.01
C SER A 848 5.35 -26.10 -5.55
N ILE A 849 4.96 -25.14 -4.73
CA ILE A 849 3.57 -24.84 -4.37
C ILE A 849 3.15 -23.61 -5.15
N LEU A 850 2.18 -23.79 -6.04
CA LEU A 850 1.62 -22.73 -6.89
C LEU A 850 0.33 -22.22 -6.28
N THR A 851 -0.05 -20.97 -6.53
CA THR A 851 -1.30 -20.39 -6.03
C THR A 851 -1.91 -19.39 -7.00
N ASP A 852 -3.24 -19.36 -7.06
CA ASP A 852 -3.99 -18.41 -7.88
C ASP A 852 -4.26 -17.07 -7.17
N SER A 853 -4.21 -17.04 -5.83
CA SER A 853 -4.64 -15.84 -5.06
C SER A 853 -4.17 -15.78 -3.61
N LYS A 854 -3.36 -16.75 -3.15
CA LYS A 854 -2.84 -16.78 -1.78
C LYS A 854 -1.40 -16.32 -1.77
N TYR A 855 -1.02 -15.52 -0.75
CA TYR A 855 0.27 -14.84 -0.67
C TYR A 855 1.05 -15.14 0.61
N GLY A 856 0.36 -15.56 1.68
CA GLY A 856 0.99 -15.85 2.96
C GLY A 856 1.57 -17.24 3.02
N PHE A 857 2.89 -17.34 3.18
CA PHE A 857 3.60 -18.60 3.32
C PHE A 857 4.49 -18.59 4.56
N ASN A 858 4.58 -19.73 5.22
CA ASN A 858 5.68 -20.01 6.13
C ASN A 858 6.47 -21.21 5.62
N THR A 859 7.78 -21.16 5.79
CA THR A 859 8.68 -22.28 5.50
C THR A 859 9.38 -22.72 6.77
N ASP A 860 9.42 -24.00 6.99
CA ASP A 860 10.22 -24.66 8.00
C ASP A 860 10.88 -25.86 7.33
N TYR A 861 11.98 -26.36 7.88
CA TYR A 861 12.73 -27.47 7.29
C TYR A 861 11.78 -28.56 6.74
N GLN A 862 11.87 -28.84 5.41
CA GLN A 862 11.01 -29.77 4.70
C GLN A 862 9.50 -29.51 4.75
N LYS A 863 9.06 -28.28 5.02
CA LYS A 863 7.62 -27.97 5.08
C LYS A 863 7.33 -26.58 4.54
N ILE A 864 6.29 -26.48 3.71
CA ILE A 864 5.67 -25.22 3.31
C ILE A 864 4.27 -25.19 3.94
N GLY A 865 3.95 -24.11 4.65
CA GLY A 865 2.59 -23.81 5.09
C GLY A 865 2.02 -22.68 4.23
N LEU A 866 0.83 -22.88 3.66
CA LEU A 866 0.10 -21.87 2.89
C LEU A 866 -1.08 -21.36 3.70
N SER A 867 -1.14 -20.05 3.94
CA SER A 867 -2.26 -19.39 4.60
C SER A 867 -3.43 -19.24 3.65
N LEU A 868 -4.60 -19.77 4.01
CA LEU A 868 -5.77 -19.85 3.15
C LEU A 868 -6.83 -18.80 3.51
N ILE A 869 -7.19 -18.69 4.79
CA ILE A 869 -8.21 -17.79 5.32
C ILE A 869 -7.73 -17.27 6.68
N LYS A 870 -7.82 -15.96 6.89
CA LYS A 870 -7.72 -15.31 8.20
C LYS A 870 -9.06 -14.62 8.46
N SER A 871 -9.66 -14.85 9.60
CA SER A 871 -10.99 -14.32 9.91
C SER A 871 -10.97 -13.37 11.11
N PRO A 872 -10.38 -12.17 10.94
CA PRO A 872 -10.34 -11.16 12.00
C PRO A 872 -11.75 -10.58 12.25
N ILE A 873 -11.90 -9.87 13.37
CA ILE A 873 -13.15 -9.19 13.74
C ILE A 873 -13.02 -7.67 13.81
N ASP A 874 -11.82 -7.12 13.70
CA ASP A 874 -11.55 -5.68 13.73
C ASP A 874 -10.61 -5.29 12.59
N PRO A 875 -10.92 -4.25 11.83
CA PRO A 875 -12.05 -3.29 11.90
C PRO A 875 -13.35 -3.79 11.22
N TYR A 876 -13.35 -4.97 10.62
CA TYR A 876 -14.49 -5.58 9.96
C TYR A 876 -14.90 -6.87 10.69
N PRO A 877 -15.99 -6.85 11.50
CA PRO A 877 -16.39 -7.99 12.32
C PRO A 877 -16.69 -9.28 11.57
N GLU A 878 -17.18 -9.17 10.33
CA GLU A 878 -17.53 -10.31 9.46
C GLU A 878 -16.48 -10.55 8.37
N ALA A 879 -15.24 -10.14 8.61
CA ALA A 879 -14.15 -10.33 7.65
C ALA A 879 -13.93 -11.82 7.34
N ASP A 880 -13.79 -12.12 6.04
CA ASP A 880 -13.56 -13.48 5.51
C ASP A 880 -14.63 -14.51 5.89
N GLN A 881 -15.84 -14.09 6.27
CA GLN A 881 -16.98 -15.00 6.45
C GLN A 881 -17.61 -15.39 5.10
N GLY A 882 -18.23 -16.59 5.06
CA GLY A 882 -18.96 -17.11 3.91
C GLY A 882 -18.09 -17.83 2.89
N LEU A 883 -18.46 -17.69 1.62
CA LEU A 883 -17.91 -18.52 0.54
C LEU A 883 -16.55 -18.00 0.05
N HIS A 884 -15.55 -18.90 0.07
CA HIS A 884 -14.24 -18.71 -0.53
C HIS A 884 -13.98 -19.76 -1.60
N GLU A 885 -13.40 -19.35 -2.72
CA GLU A 885 -12.99 -20.22 -3.82
C GLU A 885 -11.57 -19.87 -4.25
N PHE A 886 -10.68 -20.84 -4.25
CA PHE A 886 -9.28 -20.67 -4.65
C PHE A 886 -8.66 -22.02 -5.05
N THR A 887 -7.58 -21.93 -5.80
CA THR A 887 -6.79 -23.09 -6.18
C THR A 887 -5.33 -22.89 -5.80
N TYR A 888 -4.76 -23.90 -5.18
CA TYR A 888 -3.31 -24.03 -5.04
C TYR A 888 -2.88 -25.38 -5.62
N SER A 889 -1.62 -25.49 -6.02
CA SER A 889 -1.15 -26.69 -6.70
C SER A 889 0.16 -27.17 -6.09
N LEU A 890 0.33 -28.48 -6.06
CA LEU A 890 1.63 -29.12 -5.87
C LEU A 890 2.18 -29.48 -7.26
N TYR A 891 3.39 -29.03 -7.54
CA TYR A 891 4.11 -29.33 -8.77
C TYR A 891 5.42 -30.04 -8.46
N ALA A 892 5.43 -31.37 -8.60
CA ALA A 892 6.61 -32.20 -8.40
C ALA A 892 7.42 -32.27 -9.70
N HIS A 893 8.73 -32.01 -9.61
CA HIS A 893 9.57 -31.87 -10.80
C HIS A 893 10.99 -32.44 -10.64
N GLU A 894 11.59 -32.79 -11.75
CA GLU A 894 12.99 -33.13 -11.87
C GLU A 894 13.84 -31.86 -11.91
N GLY A 895 15.02 -31.91 -11.29
CA GLY A 895 15.95 -30.79 -11.25
C GLY A 895 15.48 -29.62 -10.41
N THR A 896 15.98 -28.45 -10.74
CA THR A 896 15.65 -27.18 -10.09
C THR A 896 14.36 -26.59 -10.65
N TRP A 897 13.76 -25.63 -9.95
CA TRP A 897 12.58 -24.90 -10.41
C TRP A 897 12.78 -24.21 -11.77
N GLN A 898 14.01 -23.78 -12.10
CA GLN A 898 14.36 -23.18 -13.41
C GLN A 898 14.28 -24.23 -14.54
N GLU A 899 14.85 -25.40 -14.32
CA GLU A 899 14.83 -26.49 -15.30
C GLU A 899 13.43 -27.02 -15.53
N ALA A 900 12.64 -27.06 -14.47
CA ALA A 900 11.24 -27.49 -14.47
C ALA A 900 10.25 -26.43 -14.99
N GLN A 901 10.69 -25.22 -15.25
CA GLN A 901 9.83 -24.12 -15.71
C GLN A 901 8.64 -23.85 -14.76
N THR A 902 8.91 -23.81 -13.45
CA THR A 902 7.87 -23.60 -12.41
C THR A 902 7.09 -22.30 -12.64
N MET A 903 7.73 -21.23 -13.13
CA MET A 903 7.05 -19.98 -13.43
C MET A 903 5.98 -20.14 -14.50
N GLU A 904 6.24 -20.91 -15.53
CA GLU A 904 5.28 -21.17 -16.61
C GLU A 904 4.06 -21.96 -16.12
N GLU A 905 4.26 -22.95 -15.24
CA GLU A 905 3.17 -23.68 -14.61
C GLU A 905 2.35 -22.79 -13.68
N ALA A 906 3.00 -21.89 -12.91
CA ALA A 906 2.35 -20.93 -12.06
C ALA A 906 1.56 -19.88 -12.88
N LEU A 907 2.11 -19.40 -14.00
CA LEU A 907 1.39 -18.54 -14.94
C LEU A 907 0.23 -19.28 -15.60
N ALA A 908 0.37 -20.56 -15.92
CA ALA A 908 -0.73 -21.36 -16.47
C ALA A 908 -1.90 -21.51 -15.50
N LEU A 909 -1.64 -21.56 -14.18
CA LEU A 909 -2.66 -21.54 -13.14
C LEU A 909 -3.37 -20.18 -13.05
N ASN A 910 -2.61 -19.08 -13.10
CA ASN A 910 -3.12 -17.72 -12.89
C ASN A 910 -3.74 -17.10 -14.15
N VAL A 911 -3.26 -17.49 -15.34
CA VAL A 911 -3.69 -16.94 -16.63
C VAL A 911 -4.18 -18.07 -17.52
N PRO A 912 -5.41 -18.52 -17.37
CA PRO A 912 -5.97 -19.58 -18.22
C PRO A 912 -6.01 -19.14 -19.69
N VAL A 913 -6.02 -20.11 -20.60
CA VAL A 913 -6.31 -19.83 -22.01
C VAL A 913 -7.72 -19.25 -22.11
N LEU A 914 -7.91 -18.26 -22.96
CA LEU A 914 -9.16 -17.53 -23.08
C LEU A 914 -9.94 -18.00 -24.32
N THR A 915 -11.18 -18.43 -24.14
CA THR A 915 -12.08 -18.63 -25.27
C THR A 915 -12.54 -17.26 -25.75
N VAL A 916 -12.14 -16.90 -26.95
CA VAL A 916 -12.49 -15.61 -27.56
C VAL A 916 -13.38 -15.84 -28.76
N PRO A 917 -14.23 -14.86 -29.10
CA PRO A 917 -14.97 -14.89 -30.35
C PRO A 917 -14.00 -14.85 -31.55
N ARG A 918 -14.47 -15.26 -32.74
CA ARG A 918 -13.64 -15.30 -33.93
C ARG A 918 -13.06 -13.93 -34.30
N VAL A 919 -11.77 -13.78 -34.13
CA VAL A 919 -11.01 -12.61 -34.56
C VAL A 919 -10.08 -13.03 -35.69
N SER A 920 -10.28 -12.50 -36.89
CA SER A 920 -9.58 -12.93 -38.11
C SER A 920 -8.06 -12.65 -38.11
N GLN A 921 -7.60 -11.74 -37.23
CA GLN A 921 -6.21 -11.32 -37.12
C GLN A 921 -5.36 -12.27 -36.23
N LEU A 922 -5.99 -13.11 -35.41
CA LEU A 922 -5.26 -14.06 -34.60
C LEU A 922 -4.83 -15.30 -35.42
N SER A 923 -3.53 -15.58 -35.44
CA SER A 923 -2.97 -16.74 -36.13
C SER A 923 -2.60 -17.87 -35.16
N GLY A 924 -2.32 -19.06 -35.73
CA GLY A 924 -1.79 -20.20 -34.95
C GLY A 924 -0.33 -20.03 -34.56
N ASP A 925 0.39 -19.07 -35.12
CA ASP A 925 1.78 -18.77 -34.82
C ASP A 925 1.88 -17.62 -33.81
N ALA A 926 3.01 -17.57 -33.09
CA ALA A 926 3.26 -16.53 -32.10
C ALA A 926 3.30 -15.13 -32.76
N PHE A 927 2.57 -14.16 -32.19
CA PHE A 927 2.68 -12.78 -32.60
C PHE A 927 4.04 -12.17 -32.21
N LEU A 928 4.48 -12.42 -31.00
CA LEU A 928 5.82 -12.16 -30.47
C LEU A 928 6.36 -13.43 -29.86
N ALA A 929 7.64 -13.74 -30.07
CA ALA A 929 8.31 -14.87 -29.49
C ALA A 929 9.72 -14.49 -29.03
N VAL A 930 10.19 -15.09 -27.95
CA VAL A 930 11.56 -15.03 -27.45
C VAL A 930 12.21 -16.40 -27.50
N ASP A 931 13.51 -16.45 -27.77
CA ASP A 931 14.24 -17.70 -27.92
C ASP A 931 14.84 -18.24 -26.61
N GLN A 932 14.80 -17.42 -25.53
CA GLN A 932 15.37 -17.76 -24.22
C GLN A 932 14.27 -18.07 -23.19
N LYS A 933 14.37 -19.20 -22.53
CA LYS A 933 13.41 -19.66 -21.53
C LYS A 933 13.43 -18.83 -20.23
N ASN A 934 14.59 -18.24 -19.90
CA ASN A 934 14.75 -17.39 -18.72
C ASN A 934 14.32 -15.94 -18.94
N VAL A 935 13.78 -15.61 -20.11
CA VAL A 935 13.22 -14.27 -20.42
C VAL A 935 11.72 -14.38 -20.61
N LEU A 936 10.97 -13.71 -19.75
CA LEU A 936 9.51 -13.68 -19.82
C LEU A 936 9.04 -12.42 -20.55
N LEU A 937 8.13 -12.63 -21.50
CA LEU A 937 7.35 -11.56 -22.12
C LEU A 937 6.10 -11.32 -21.27
N ASP A 938 6.12 -10.22 -20.52
CA ASP A 938 5.09 -9.90 -19.54
C ASP A 938 3.97 -9.04 -20.14
N THR A 939 4.31 -7.86 -20.65
CA THR A 939 3.35 -6.84 -21.08
C THR A 939 3.46 -6.57 -22.57
N VAL A 940 2.33 -6.49 -23.25
CA VAL A 940 2.20 -5.99 -24.62
C VAL A 940 1.01 -5.04 -24.67
N LYS A 941 1.27 -3.77 -24.96
CA LYS A 941 0.25 -2.72 -24.98
C LYS A 941 0.58 -1.65 -26.04
N LYS A 942 -0.37 -0.79 -26.35
CA LYS A 942 -0.09 0.45 -27.10
C LYS A 942 0.72 1.40 -26.21
N ALA A 943 1.67 2.13 -26.79
CA ALA A 943 2.39 3.20 -26.11
C ALA A 943 1.44 4.33 -25.66
N GLU A 944 1.79 5.01 -24.56
CA GLU A 944 0.94 6.09 -24.03
C GLU A 944 0.85 7.29 -24.99
N ASP A 945 1.97 7.71 -25.56
CA ASP A 945 2.06 8.94 -26.35
C ASP A 945 2.41 8.71 -27.83
N GLU A 946 2.68 7.45 -28.23
CA GLU A 946 3.17 7.12 -29.57
C GLU A 946 2.28 6.07 -30.25
N GLU A 947 2.22 6.09 -31.59
CA GLU A 947 1.59 5.03 -32.39
C GLU A 947 2.55 3.84 -32.53
N ALA A 948 2.87 3.22 -31.39
CA ALA A 948 3.83 2.14 -31.27
C ALA A 948 3.36 1.09 -30.27
N LEU A 949 3.98 -0.08 -30.32
CA LEU A 949 3.73 -1.17 -29.39
C LEU A 949 4.79 -1.17 -28.29
N ILE A 950 4.38 -1.19 -27.05
CA ILE A 950 5.25 -1.43 -25.89
C ILE A 950 5.30 -2.92 -25.62
N VAL A 951 6.51 -3.44 -25.49
CA VAL A 951 6.79 -4.82 -25.08
C VAL A 951 7.71 -4.77 -23.87
N ARG A 952 7.24 -5.31 -22.73
CA ARG A 952 8.05 -5.43 -21.50
C ARG A 952 8.42 -6.88 -21.26
N LEU A 953 9.73 -7.09 -21.06
CA LEU A 953 10.31 -8.38 -20.79
C LEU A 953 11.20 -8.30 -19.55
N TYR A 954 11.41 -9.43 -18.89
CA TYR A 954 12.38 -9.51 -17.79
C TYR A 954 13.07 -10.88 -17.73
N GLU A 955 14.34 -10.85 -17.33
CA GLU A 955 15.12 -12.04 -17.02
C GLU A 955 14.85 -12.47 -15.58
N TYR A 956 14.55 -13.75 -15.29
CA TYR A 956 14.15 -14.19 -13.96
C TYR A 956 14.95 -15.36 -13.36
N HIS A 957 15.98 -15.87 -14.07
CA HIS A 957 16.86 -16.93 -13.58
C HIS A 957 18.16 -16.43 -12.92
N ASN A 958 18.37 -15.10 -12.84
CA ASN A 958 19.63 -14.50 -12.39
C ASN A 958 20.82 -14.79 -13.33
N GLN A 959 20.63 -14.60 -14.64
CA GLN A 959 21.61 -14.91 -15.68
C GLN A 959 21.80 -13.73 -16.64
N THR A 960 23.05 -13.47 -17.05
CA THR A 960 23.32 -12.61 -18.20
C THR A 960 22.92 -13.33 -19.48
N THR A 961 22.01 -12.75 -20.25
CA THR A 961 21.35 -13.44 -21.36
C THR A 961 21.29 -12.56 -22.60
N ALA A 962 21.67 -13.09 -23.75
CA ALA A 962 21.34 -12.52 -25.06
C ALA A 962 20.09 -13.23 -25.57
N CYS A 963 19.03 -12.47 -25.82
CA CYS A 963 17.73 -12.97 -26.24
C CYS A 963 17.35 -12.39 -27.59
N GLN A 964 16.96 -13.25 -28.54
CA GLN A 964 16.36 -12.82 -29.78
C GLN A 964 14.83 -12.77 -29.62
N MET A 965 14.25 -11.58 -29.80
CA MET A 965 12.82 -11.41 -29.90
C MET A 965 12.41 -11.28 -31.37
N ARG A 966 11.42 -12.10 -31.77
CA ARG A 966 10.85 -12.10 -33.12
C ARG A 966 9.40 -11.61 -33.10
N CYS A 967 9.05 -10.77 -34.07
CA CYS A 967 7.68 -10.31 -34.30
C CYS A 967 7.14 -10.91 -35.60
N GLN A 968 5.88 -11.28 -35.64
CA GLN A 968 5.20 -11.74 -36.85
C GLN A 968 5.13 -10.66 -37.96
N LYS A 969 4.99 -9.40 -37.55
CA LYS A 969 5.05 -8.24 -38.45
C LYS A 969 6.48 -7.72 -38.64
N ARG A 970 6.72 -7.04 -39.74
CA ARG A 970 8.01 -6.36 -39.95
C ARG A 970 8.14 -5.18 -38.98
N ILE A 971 9.34 -5.01 -38.47
CA ILE A 971 9.70 -3.95 -37.54
C ILE A 971 10.35 -2.82 -38.34
N LYS A 972 9.69 -1.66 -38.39
CA LYS A 972 10.26 -0.43 -38.99
C LYS A 972 11.36 0.15 -38.13
N LYS A 973 11.14 0.18 -36.82
CA LYS A 973 12.06 0.73 -35.81
C LYS A 973 11.82 0.07 -34.47
N ALA A 974 12.90 -0.18 -33.73
CA ALA A 974 12.85 -0.65 -32.36
C ALA A 974 13.65 0.30 -31.45
N VAL A 975 13.09 0.63 -30.29
CA VAL A 975 13.68 1.56 -29.33
C VAL A 975 13.65 0.94 -27.94
N LEU A 976 14.79 0.94 -27.27
CA LEU A 976 14.86 0.68 -25.84
C LEU A 976 14.33 1.90 -25.09
N THR A 977 13.38 1.70 -24.20
CA THR A 977 12.84 2.75 -23.34
C THR A 977 13.07 2.44 -21.86
N ASN A 978 12.91 3.44 -21.01
CA ASN A 978 12.74 3.23 -19.59
C ASN A 978 11.29 2.74 -19.29
N LEU A 979 10.96 2.52 -18.00
CA LEU A 979 9.61 2.06 -17.63
C LEU A 979 8.50 3.12 -17.80
N LEU A 980 8.87 4.38 -18.03
CA LEU A 980 7.96 5.48 -18.37
C LEU A 980 7.77 5.67 -19.89
N GLU A 981 8.28 4.73 -20.69
CA GLU A 981 8.25 4.74 -22.17
C GLU A 981 9.10 5.85 -22.81
N GLU A 982 10.00 6.48 -22.04
CA GLU A 982 10.94 7.48 -22.54
C GLU A 982 12.13 6.79 -23.24
N THR A 983 12.51 7.29 -24.42
CA THR A 983 13.59 6.73 -25.24
C THR A 983 14.94 6.74 -24.52
N VAL A 984 15.60 5.59 -24.47
CA VAL A 984 16.97 5.41 -23.95
C VAL A 984 17.96 5.22 -25.10
N ALA A 985 17.66 4.32 -26.04
CA ALA A 985 18.53 4.01 -27.18
C ALA A 985 17.75 3.39 -28.34
N GLU A 986 18.26 3.50 -29.57
CA GLU A 986 17.74 2.73 -30.70
C GLU A 986 18.34 1.31 -30.68
N LEU A 987 17.51 0.33 -30.99
CA LEU A 987 17.92 -1.06 -31.14
C LEU A 987 18.04 -1.44 -32.63
N PRO A 988 19.10 -2.13 -33.03
CA PRO A 988 19.23 -2.58 -34.41
C PRO A 988 18.18 -3.67 -34.71
N VAL A 989 17.48 -3.48 -35.83
CA VAL A 989 16.58 -4.49 -36.41
C VAL A 989 17.40 -5.38 -37.35
N GLU A 990 17.22 -6.70 -37.28
CA GLU A 990 17.96 -7.65 -38.13
C GLU A 990 17.72 -7.39 -39.61
N PRO A 991 18.77 -7.10 -40.39
CA PRO A 991 18.61 -6.60 -41.78
C PRO A 991 18.00 -7.62 -42.75
N LEU A 992 18.11 -8.93 -42.45
CA LEU A 992 17.74 -10.01 -43.36
C LEU A 992 16.24 -10.28 -43.39
N ASP A 993 15.57 -10.20 -42.24
CA ASP A 993 14.13 -10.49 -42.11
C ASP A 993 13.29 -9.27 -41.67
N ALA A 994 13.93 -8.27 -41.06
CA ALA A 994 13.27 -7.09 -40.49
C ALA A 994 12.14 -7.48 -39.47
N GLN A 995 12.24 -8.66 -38.88
CA GLN A 995 11.25 -9.17 -37.91
C GLN A 995 11.86 -9.48 -36.54
N SER A 996 13.19 -9.41 -36.43
CA SER A 996 13.90 -9.81 -35.21
C SER A 996 14.77 -8.68 -34.68
N ILE A 997 14.91 -8.66 -33.34
CA ILE A 997 15.86 -7.80 -32.61
C ILE A 997 16.58 -8.64 -31.56
N THR A 998 17.84 -8.30 -31.29
CA THR A 998 18.62 -8.90 -30.22
C THR A 998 18.62 -7.99 -29.00
N ILE A 999 18.29 -8.52 -27.82
CA ILE A 999 18.20 -7.81 -26.55
C ILE A 999 19.19 -8.47 -25.59
N HIS A 1000 19.94 -7.66 -24.85
CA HIS A 1000 20.88 -8.16 -23.84
C HIS A 1000 20.35 -7.85 -22.45
N PHE A 1001 20.22 -8.85 -21.62
CA PHE A 1001 19.77 -8.74 -20.23
C PHE A 1001 20.92 -8.96 -19.25
N GLN A 1002 20.99 -8.14 -18.23
CA GLN A 1002 21.69 -8.45 -17.00
C GLN A 1002 20.78 -9.32 -16.09
N PRO A 1003 21.33 -9.96 -15.06
CA PRO A 1003 20.55 -10.74 -14.11
C PRO A 1003 19.38 -9.92 -13.52
N PHE A 1004 18.18 -10.49 -13.55
CA PHE A 1004 16.92 -9.88 -13.10
C PHE A 1004 16.54 -8.57 -13.79
N GLU A 1005 17.11 -8.28 -14.95
CA GLU A 1005 16.85 -7.02 -15.64
C GLU A 1005 15.46 -6.98 -16.30
N ILE A 1006 14.76 -5.86 -16.11
CA ILE A 1006 13.52 -5.51 -16.81
C ILE A 1006 13.90 -4.65 -18.02
N GLN A 1007 13.43 -5.02 -19.20
CA GLN A 1007 13.63 -4.25 -20.42
C GLN A 1007 12.27 -3.88 -21.03
N THR A 1008 12.13 -2.63 -21.46
CA THR A 1008 10.94 -2.15 -22.17
C THR A 1008 11.33 -1.70 -23.56
N ILE A 1009 10.68 -2.27 -24.55
CA ILE A 1009 10.96 -2.05 -25.97
C ILE A 1009 9.73 -1.39 -26.61
N MET A 1010 9.96 -0.30 -27.32
CA MET A 1010 8.95 0.33 -28.17
C MET A 1010 9.17 -0.10 -29.63
N LEU A 1011 8.17 -0.74 -30.23
CA LEU A 1011 8.21 -1.26 -31.59
C LEU A 1011 7.29 -0.46 -32.52
N TYR A 1012 7.84 0.05 -33.60
CA TYR A 1012 7.08 0.60 -34.72
C TYR A 1012 6.97 -0.47 -35.80
N LEU A 1013 5.76 -0.95 -36.05
CA LEU A 1013 5.50 -2.06 -36.96
C LEU A 1013 5.07 -1.54 -38.33
N GLU A 1014 5.30 -2.36 -39.37
CA GLU A 1014 4.64 -2.13 -40.69
C GLU A 1014 3.17 -2.56 -40.60
N ASP A 1015 2.30 -1.91 -41.36
CA ASP A 1015 0.87 -2.18 -41.39
C ASP A 1015 0.52 -3.63 -41.77
#